data_704275d3610de067ab546d5bf05235f8
#
_entry.id   704275d3610de067ab546d5bf05235f8
#
_cell.length_a   1.000
_cell.length_b   1.000
_cell.length_c   1.000
_cell.angle_alpha   90.00
_cell.angle_beta   90.00
_cell.angle_gamma   90.00
#
_symmetry.space_group_name_H-M   'P 1'
#
loop_
_entity.id
_entity.type
_entity.pdbx_description
1 polymer ?
#
loop_
_entity_poly.entity_id
_entity_poly.type
_entity_poly.pdbx_seq_one_letter_code
_entity_poly.pdbx_strand_id
1 'polypeptide(L)'
;MEVHWIDWSILGALFAGLLWLLLYCRKFVRNTADFLAANRCAERYILAIASGIGAVGAISIIAFFELYYNAGFTPVWWTMLSGPVALIIAISGWVYYRRRETRTLTLAQFFEMRYSRNFRVFAGILMWISGLLNYGIFPAVSARFFLFYCGFPEYVRFCGVPVESYALLLTLFIGLGAAFACFGGQVAIMVTDFAQGMFCNVAFLILTVFFLYQFDWNDIFTIMAATAPAGKSLLNPFDTIANKDFSAFYFLIGIVAIFYTSGAWQGNMGYTGAAKTPHEAKMAALLGQWRGLIQGLLFMVIPICAYLVMNNAAFGDIAAPVRASLEHVEGAQLQKQLLVPMVLKQLLPVGLSGIFIAVMFAAMLSTDNTYMHSWGSIFIQDVVMPFRKRPFKPETHIRLLRLSILGVGAFAWLFSYFFRQTEYIMMWFAITGAVWLGGAGVVIIGGLYWKRGTTAAAWTALIIGSTIAVAGILIEKYEWLRPFDWMTREEGKFIWNGQIIYFGALVISTLSYIGISLAGRTRFNLDRMLHRGRYDTANEHIETGFKANRWLKMLGLTGEFTFTDRLLFYANIAWSAVWLAVFAAMTLYHVCVGISTAGWVLFWKIWVGISFVLGVGTTAWFLVGGSLNIRGLFRSLREVRSCDDDDGRVVDGRNAGEGGEA
;
A
#
# COMPACT_ATOMS: atom_id res chain seq x y z
N MET A 1 -24.61 8.13 19.56
CA MET A 1 -25.22 6.77 19.64
C MET A 1 -24.15 5.82 20.16
N GLU A 2 -24.50 4.98 21.12
CA GLU A 2 -23.64 3.86 21.52
C GLU A 2 -23.71 2.76 20.44
N VAL A 3 -22.59 2.06 20.22
CA VAL A 3 -22.54 0.96 19.25
C VAL A 3 -23.45 -0.18 19.74
N HIS A 4 -24.35 -0.62 18.89
CA HIS A 4 -25.36 -1.64 19.24
C HIS A 4 -24.72 -3.03 19.36
N TRP A 5 -25.30 -3.93 20.15
CA TRP A 5 -24.78 -5.30 20.35
C TRP A 5 -24.68 -6.09 19.04
N ILE A 6 -25.55 -5.85 18.05
CA ILE A 6 -25.48 -6.46 16.72
C ILE A 6 -24.17 -6.06 16.02
N ASP A 7 -23.74 -4.79 16.11
CA ASP A 7 -22.52 -4.29 15.49
C ASP A 7 -21.29 -5.00 16.09
N TRP A 8 -21.27 -5.15 17.43
CA TRP A 8 -20.22 -5.91 18.12
C TRP A 8 -20.24 -7.41 17.77
N SER A 9 -21.41 -8.00 17.51
CA SER A 9 -21.49 -9.42 17.13
C SER A 9 -20.93 -9.67 15.72
N ILE A 10 -21.09 -8.74 14.78
CA ILE A 10 -20.47 -8.80 13.44
C ILE A 10 -18.94 -8.78 13.57
N LEU A 11 -18.41 -7.83 14.34
CA LEU A 11 -16.97 -7.76 14.62
C LEU A 11 -16.45 -9.04 15.31
N GLY A 12 -17.19 -9.52 16.33
CA GLY A 12 -16.83 -10.71 17.08
C GLY A 12 -16.80 -11.98 16.21
N ALA A 13 -17.77 -12.14 15.31
CA ALA A 13 -17.81 -13.26 14.36
C ALA A 13 -16.62 -13.24 13.40
N LEU A 14 -16.30 -12.05 12.83
CA LEU A 14 -15.13 -11.89 11.98
C LEU A 14 -13.84 -12.24 12.75
N PHE A 15 -13.66 -11.68 13.94
CA PHE A 15 -12.47 -11.92 14.76
C PHE A 15 -12.31 -13.40 15.14
N ALA A 16 -13.39 -14.07 15.55
CA ALA A 16 -13.37 -15.50 15.87
C ALA A 16 -12.96 -16.35 14.65
N GLY A 17 -13.47 -16.02 13.46
CA GLY A 17 -13.08 -16.66 12.21
C GLY A 17 -11.60 -16.47 11.88
N LEU A 18 -11.07 -15.26 12.03
CA LEU A 18 -9.66 -14.96 11.79
C LEU A 18 -8.73 -15.67 12.80
N LEU A 19 -9.12 -15.71 14.07
CA LEU A 19 -8.38 -16.43 15.09
C LEU A 19 -8.35 -17.94 14.81
N TRP A 20 -9.47 -18.51 14.39
CA TRP A 20 -9.53 -19.91 13.97
C TRP A 20 -8.59 -20.19 12.79
N LEU A 21 -8.59 -19.32 11.76
CA LEU A 21 -7.67 -19.44 10.63
C LEU A 21 -6.20 -19.33 11.04
N LEU A 22 -5.85 -18.41 11.93
CA LEU A 22 -4.50 -18.29 12.49
C LEU A 22 -4.04 -19.60 13.15
N LEU A 23 -4.87 -20.14 14.04
CA LEU A 23 -4.56 -21.39 14.76
C LEU A 23 -4.43 -22.58 13.79
N TYR A 24 -5.28 -22.62 12.75
CA TYR A 24 -5.19 -23.64 11.71
C TYR A 24 -3.91 -23.51 10.87
N CYS A 25 -3.49 -22.30 10.49
CA CYS A 25 -2.34 -22.05 9.63
C CYS A 25 -1.00 -22.26 10.35
N ARG A 26 -0.96 -22.13 11.68
CA ARG A 26 0.26 -22.28 12.50
C ARG A 26 1.01 -23.59 12.23
N LYS A 27 0.30 -24.69 11.93
CA LYS A 27 0.89 -26.01 11.65
C LYS A 27 1.71 -26.09 10.35
N PHE A 28 1.56 -25.13 9.45
CA PHE A 28 2.27 -25.10 8.17
C PHE A 28 3.58 -24.31 8.22
N VAL A 29 3.89 -23.67 9.34
CA VAL A 29 5.14 -22.93 9.54
C VAL A 29 6.17 -23.86 10.16
N ARG A 30 7.05 -24.44 9.35
CA ARG A 30 8.04 -25.46 9.75
C ARG A 30 9.47 -24.91 9.72
N ASN A 31 9.77 -24.01 8.76
CA ASN A 31 11.10 -23.42 8.57
C ASN A 31 11.05 -21.93 8.22
N THR A 32 12.22 -21.35 7.94
CA THR A 32 12.38 -19.92 7.61
C THR A 32 11.69 -19.54 6.30
N ALA A 33 11.72 -20.39 5.28
CA ALA A 33 11.05 -20.12 4.00
C ALA A 33 9.52 -20.12 4.12
N ASP A 34 8.95 -21.03 4.95
CA ASP A 34 7.52 -20.99 5.29
C ASP A 34 7.16 -19.70 6.01
N PHE A 35 7.99 -19.29 6.99
CA PHE A 35 7.75 -18.09 7.79
C PHE A 35 7.84 -16.80 6.97
N LEU A 36 8.80 -16.69 6.05
CA LEU A 36 9.09 -15.45 5.29
C LEU A 36 8.33 -15.34 3.96
N ALA A 37 8.08 -16.48 3.26
CA ALA A 37 7.58 -16.49 1.89
C ALA A 37 6.50 -17.56 1.65
N ALA A 38 5.85 -18.10 2.69
CA ALA A 38 4.83 -19.15 2.58
C ALA A 38 5.25 -20.27 1.60
N ASN A 39 6.53 -20.63 1.60
CA ASN A 39 7.17 -21.61 0.73
C ASN A 39 6.84 -21.46 -0.77
N ARG A 40 6.57 -20.25 -1.21
CA ARG A 40 6.22 -19.91 -2.63
C ARG A 40 5.04 -20.73 -3.18
N CYS A 41 3.97 -20.92 -2.38
CA CYS A 41 2.81 -21.75 -2.76
C CYS A 41 1.60 -20.97 -3.26
N ALA A 42 1.64 -19.63 -3.26
CA ALA A 42 0.47 -18.80 -3.52
C ALA A 42 0.17 -18.62 -5.02
N GLU A 43 -1.10 -18.78 -5.37
CA GLU A 43 -1.64 -18.56 -6.71
C GLU A 43 -2.26 -17.16 -6.83
N ARG A 44 -2.54 -16.71 -8.06
CA ARG A 44 -2.90 -15.33 -8.45
C ARG A 44 -4.05 -14.68 -7.71
N TYR A 45 -5.17 -15.39 -7.46
CA TYR A 45 -6.32 -14.80 -6.78
C TYR A 45 -6.04 -14.55 -5.30
N ILE A 46 -5.35 -15.49 -4.63
CA ILE A 46 -4.94 -15.31 -3.24
C ILE A 46 -4.01 -14.12 -3.12
N LEU A 47 -3.00 -14.04 -4.00
CA LEU A 47 -2.06 -12.94 -4.03
C LEU A 47 -2.76 -11.59 -4.29
N ALA A 48 -3.66 -11.52 -5.27
CA ALA A 48 -4.37 -10.29 -5.62
C ALA A 48 -5.27 -9.79 -4.49
N ILE A 49 -5.97 -10.71 -3.80
CA ILE A 49 -6.88 -10.36 -2.71
C ILE A 49 -6.10 -10.01 -1.44
N ALA A 50 -5.20 -10.89 -1.02
CA ALA A 50 -4.44 -10.70 0.22
C ALA A 50 -3.51 -9.48 0.16
N SER A 51 -2.71 -9.34 -0.92
CA SER A 51 -1.85 -8.15 -1.07
C SER A 51 -2.64 -6.86 -1.16
N GLY A 52 -3.85 -6.93 -1.73
CA GLY A 52 -4.71 -5.78 -1.88
C GLY A 52 -5.26 -5.25 -0.56
N ILE A 53 -5.63 -6.13 0.39
CA ILE A 53 -6.07 -5.69 1.72
C ILE A 53 -4.87 -5.36 2.62
N GLY A 54 -3.78 -6.11 2.53
CA GLY A 54 -2.56 -5.83 3.28
C GLY A 54 -1.90 -4.48 2.93
N ALA A 55 -2.21 -3.92 1.74
CA ALA A 55 -1.82 -2.58 1.34
C ALA A 55 -2.80 -1.47 1.80
N VAL A 56 -3.97 -1.84 2.31
CA VAL A 56 -5.05 -0.91 2.70
C VAL A 56 -5.37 -1.08 4.18
N GLY A 57 -4.63 -0.37 5.02
CA GLY A 57 -4.93 -0.28 6.45
C GLY A 57 -6.09 0.66 6.77
N ALA A 58 -6.57 0.63 8.01
CA ALA A 58 -7.51 1.63 8.51
C ALA A 58 -7.00 3.06 8.28
N ILE A 59 -5.69 3.27 8.45
CA ILE A 59 -5.02 4.55 8.14
C ILE A 59 -5.18 4.97 6.69
N SER A 60 -5.10 4.03 5.73
CA SER A 60 -5.28 4.35 4.31
C SER A 60 -6.72 4.76 4.00
N ILE A 61 -7.72 4.13 4.64
CA ILE A 61 -9.13 4.49 4.51
C ILE A 61 -9.33 5.93 5.00
N ILE A 62 -8.81 6.27 6.18
CA ILE A 62 -8.87 7.64 6.72
C ILE A 62 -8.13 8.63 5.82
N ALA A 63 -6.97 8.26 5.26
CA ALA A 63 -6.21 9.10 4.35
C ALA A 63 -6.99 9.40 3.04
N PHE A 64 -7.71 8.41 2.49
CA PHE A 64 -8.60 8.64 1.35
C PHE A 64 -9.81 9.50 1.73
N PHE A 65 -10.33 9.36 2.95
CA PHE A 65 -11.39 10.25 3.43
C PHE A 65 -10.91 11.69 3.52
N GLU A 66 -9.71 11.95 4.06
CA GLU A 66 -9.10 13.29 4.03
C GLU A 66 -8.95 13.81 2.60
N LEU A 67 -8.42 12.99 1.69
CA LEU A 67 -8.17 13.34 0.30
C LEU A 67 -9.46 13.76 -0.42
N TYR A 68 -10.47 12.88 -0.44
CA TYR A 68 -11.68 13.11 -1.22
C TYR A 68 -12.63 14.11 -0.57
N TYR A 69 -12.59 14.28 0.75
CA TYR A 69 -13.31 15.36 1.42
C TYR A 69 -12.79 16.74 1.01
N ASN A 70 -11.46 16.88 0.86
CA ASN A 70 -10.81 18.15 0.53
C ASN A 70 -10.71 18.43 -0.97
N ALA A 71 -10.69 17.41 -1.83
CA ALA A 71 -10.43 17.55 -3.26
C ALA A 71 -11.57 16.99 -4.15
N GLY A 72 -12.65 16.45 -3.57
CA GLY A 72 -13.81 15.96 -4.30
C GLY A 72 -13.48 14.89 -5.34
N PHE A 73 -13.98 15.05 -6.56
CA PHE A 73 -13.73 14.16 -7.69
C PHE A 73 -12.38 14.40 -8.40
N THR A 74 -11.71 15.52 -8.14
CA THR A 74 -10.52 15.92 -8.90
C THR A 74 -9.35 14.91 -8.80
N PRO A 75 -9.12 14.20 -7.66
CA PRO A 75 -8.11 13.15 -7.58
C PRO A 75 -8.33 12.02 -8.59
N VAL A 76 -9.59 11.65 -8.85
CA VAL A 76 -9.94 10.58 -9.80
C VAL A 76 -9.44 10.92 -11.20
N TRP A 77 -9.63 12.16 -11.64
CA TRP A 77 -9.18 12.62 -12.95
C TRP A 77 -7.68 12.40 -13.15
N TRP A 78 -6.89 12.96 -12.27
CA TRP A 78 -5.44 12.89 -12.38
C TRP A 78 -4.90 11.46 -12.20
N THR A 79 -5.51 10.67 -11.33
CA THR A 79 -5.11 9.27 -11.11
C THR A 79 -5.49 8.35 -12.28
N MET A 80 -6.34 8.76 -13.23
CA MET A 80 -6.57 8.01 -14.48
C MET A 80 -5.27 7.75 -15.25
N LEU A 81 -4.29 8.65 -15.19
CA LEU A 81 -2.97 8.48 -15.80
C LEU A 81 -2.15 7.37 -15.12
N SER A 82 -2.44 7.01 -13.87
CA SER A 82 -1.75 5.91 -13.19
C SER A 82 -2.10 4.54 -13.75
N GLY A 83 -3.29 4.37 -14.31
CA GLY A 83 -3.74 3.11 -14.90
C GLY A 83 -2.85 2.60 -16.03
N PRO A 84 -2.60 3.39 -17.09
CA PRO A 84 -1.64 3.03 -18.15
C PRO A 84 -0.23 2.76 -17.65
N VAL A 85 0.27 3.53 -16.67
CA VAL A 85 1.61 3.30 -16.07
C VAL A 85 1.64 1.98 -15.30
N ALA A 86 0.64 1.73 -14.46
CA ALA A 86 0.52 0.46 -13.73
C ALA A 86 0.38 -0.74 -14.69
N LEU A 87 -0.34 -0.56 -15.81
CA LEU A 87 -0.45 -1.57 -16.84
C LEU A 87 0.90 -1.84 -17.53
N ILE A 88 1.66 -0.81 -17.91
CA ILE A 88 3.00 -0.97 -18.48
C ILE A 88 3.91 -1.73 -17.51
N ILE A 89 3.85 -1.41 -16.21
CA ILE A 89 4.59 -2.11 -15.16
C ILE A 89 4.16 -3.59 -15.08
N ALA A 90 2.86 -3.86 -15.09
CA ALA A 90 2.34 -5.22 -14.99
C ALA A 90 2.67 -6.05 -16.23
N ILE A 91 2.54 -5.49 -17.43
CA ILE A 91 2.81 -6.15 -18.72
C ILE A 91 4.29 -6.44 -18.88
N SER A 92 5.14 -5.43 -18.71
CA SER A 92 6.59 -5.56 -18.88
C SER A 92 7.21 -6.42 -17.77
N GLY A 93 6.50 -6.60 -16.66
CA GLY A 93 7.07 -7.17 -15.45
C GLY A 93 8.20 -6.30 -14.91
N TRP A 94 8.23 -4.99 -15.27
CA TRP A 94 9.20 -3.98 -14.85
C TRP A 94 10.07 -4.51 -13.69
N VAL A 95 10.64 -3.81 -12.87
CA VAL A 95 11.56 -4.22 -11.79
C VAL A 95 11.25 -5.62 -11.17
N TYR A 96 10.00 -5.96 -10.85
CA TYR A 96 9.67 -7.16 -10.07
C TYR A 96 9.91 -8.48 -10.83
N TYR A 97 9.73 -8.52 -12.14
CA TYR A 97 10.01 -9.74 -12.93
C TYR A 97 11.52 -10.04 -12.93
N ARG A 98 12.36 -9.04 -13.28
CA ARG A 98 13.81 -9.20 -13.24
C ARG A 98 14.34 -9.46 -11.84
N ARG A 99 13.74 -8.85 -10.82
CA ARG A 99 14.09 -9.15 -9.44
C ARG A 99 13.76 -10.60 -9.09
N ARG A 100 12.63 -11.12 -9.54
CA ARG A 100 12.29 -12.55 -9.33
C ARG A 100 13.28 -13.49 -10.03
N GLU A 101 13.80 -13.12 -11.21
CA GLU A 101 14.88 -13.85 -11.88
C GLU A 101 16.16 -13.94 -11.04
N THR A 102 16.42 -12.97 -10.15
CA THR A 102 17.57 -13.03 -9.23
C THR A 102 17.40 -14.07 -8.11
N ARG A 103 16.22 -14.65 -7.93
CA ARG A 103 15.87 -15.65 -6.91
C ARG A 103 16.10 -15.21 -5.46
N THR A 104 16.29 -13.91 -5.20
CA THR A 104 16.54 -13.37 -3.87
C THR A 104 15.27 -13.37 -3.02
N LEU A 105 15.40 -13.69 -1.72
CA LEU A 105 14.30 -13.62 -0.75
C LEU A 105 13.98 -12.17 -0.39
N THR A 106 15.01 -11.34 -0.23
CA THR A 106 14.85 -9.91 0.12
C THR A 106 15.45 -9.00 -0.95
N LEU A 107 15.01 -7.74 -0.96
CA LEU A 107 15.58 -6.73 -1.86
C LEU A 107 17.05 -6.42 -1.51
N ALA A 108 17.38 -6.41 -0.23
CA ALA A 108 18.72 -6.11 0.20
C ALA A 108 19.72 -7.24 -0.12
N GLN A 109 19.24 -8.50 -0.18
CA GLN A 109 20.03 -9.62 -0.70
C GLN A 109 20.42 -9.40 -2.18
N PHE A 110 19.51 -8.88 -3.02
CA PHE A 110 19.83 -8.46 -4.38
C PHE A 110 20.94 -7.38 -4.39
N PHE A 111 20.92 -6.44 -3.45
CA PHE A 111 21.96 -5.41 -3.37
C PHE A 111 23.34 -5.99 -3.03
N GLU A 112 23.42 -7.04 -2.22
CA GLU A 112 24.67 -7.74 -1.98
C GLU A 112 25.23 -8.34 -3.25
N MET A 113 24.39 -9.05 -4.03
CA MET A 113 24.78 -9.65 -5.30
C MET A 113 25.21 -8.61 -6.34
N ARG A 114 24.55 -7.44 -6.34
CA ARG A 114 24.77 -6.41 -7.37
C ARG A 114 25.84 -5.39 -7.02
N TYR A 115 25.94 -5.01 -5.79
CA TYR A 115 26.83 -3.92 -5.32
C TYR A 115 27.85 -4.40 -4.30
N SER A 116 27.45 -4.61 -3.05
CA SER A 116 28.33 -5.14 -2.00
C SER A 116 27.54 -5.51 -0.73
N ARG A 117 28.19 -6.33 0.13
CA ARG A 117 27.65 -6.69 1.44
C ARG A 117 27.41 -5.47 2.35
N ASN A 118 28.35 -4.53 2.38
CA ASN A 118 28.21 -3.31 3.19
C ASN A 118 27.03 -2.45 2.69
N PHE A 119 26.82 -2.41 1.36
CA PHE A 119 25.69 -1.73 0.77
C PHE A 119 24.35 -2.41 1.13
N ARG A 120 24.30 -3.76 1.19
CA ARG A 120 23.14 -4.50 1.70
C ARG A 120 22.75 -4.05 3.09
N VAL A 121 23.70 -3.99 4.02
CA VAL A 121 23.45 -3.59 5.41
C VAL A 121 22.94 -2.16 5.50
N PHE A 122 23.62 -1.23 4.81
CA PHE A 122 23.22 0.18 4.80
C PHE A 122 21.81 0.38 4.21
N ALA A 123 21.53 -0.22 3.05
CA ALA A 123 20.21 -0.17 2.42
C ALA A 123 19.15 -0.82 3.30
N GLY A 124 19.45 -1.94 3.96
CA GLY A 124 18.59 -2.61 4.93
C GLY A 124 18.23 -1.72 6.11
N ILE A 125 19.21 -1.01 6.69
CA ILE A 125 18.99 -0.05 7.79
C ILE A 125 18.10 1.11 7.33
N LEU A 126 18.38 1.73 6.18
CA LEU A 126 17.58 2.84 5.66
C LEU A 126 16.14 2.42 5.38
N MET A 127 15.97 1.26 4.76
CA MET A 127 14.67 0.68 4.46
C MET A 127 13.88 0.39 5.73
N TRP A 128 14.54 -0.17 6.75
CA TRP A 128 13.95 -0.46 8.05
C TRP A 128 13.54 0.81 8.80
N ILE A 129 14.41 1.83 8.88
CA ILE A 129 14.10 3.11 9.53
C ILE A 129 12.94 3.81 8.81
N SER A 130 12.98 3.91 7.47
CA SER A 130 11.89 4.49 6.68
C SER A 130 10.57 3.77 6.93
N GLY A 131 10.61 2.45 6.99
CA GLY A 131 9.45 1.62 7.28
C GLY A 131 8.91 1.80 8.68
N LEU A 132 9.75 1.89 9.70
CA LEU A 132 9.35 2.15 11.07
C LEU A 132 8.69 3.52 11.22
N LEU A 133 9.29 4.58 10.65
CA LEU A 133 8.73 5.94 10.69
C LEU A 133 7.37 6.00 9.98
N ASN A 134 7.25 5.33 8.83
CA ASN A 134 6.01 5.27 8.08
C ASN A 134 4.92 4.54 8.87
N TYR A 135 5.24 3.35 9.40
CA TYR A 135 4.33 2.51 10.16
C TYR A 135 3.96 3.12 11.53
N GLY A 136 4.83 3.92 12.11
CA GLY A 136 4.70 4.43 13.47
C GLY A 136 3.39 5.15 13.79
N ILE A 137 2.70 5.74 12.80
CA ILE A 137 1.41 6.40 13.00
C ILE A 137 0.19 5.50 12.73
N PHE A 138 0.36 4.29 12.17
CA PHE A 138 -0.77 3.43 11.77
C PHE A 138 -1.64 3.02 12.96
N PRO A 139 -1.05 2.49 14.06
CA PRO A 139 -1.84 2.14 15.23
C PRO A 139 -2.52 3.36 15.88
N ALA A 140 -1.88 4.54 15.83
CA ALA A 140 -2.46 5.77 16.37
C ALA A 140 -3.77 6.15 15.67
N VAL A 141 -3.78 6.14 14.33
CA VAL A 141 -4.98 6.48 13.54
C VAL A 141 -6.08 5.45 13.79
N SER A 142 -5.72 4.18 13.82
CA SER A 142 -6.67 3.10 14.11
C SER A 142 -7.27 3.23 15.53
N ALA A 143 -6.44 3.40 16.55
CA ALA A 143 -6.90 3.52 17.93
C ALA A 143 -7.79 4.75 18.14
N ARG A 144 -7.45 5.89 17.53
CA ARG A 144 -8.28 7.10 17.58
C ARG A 144 -9.61 6.90 16.86
N PHE A 145 -9.62 6.24 15.70
CA PHE A 145 -10.86 5.88 15.02
C PHE A 145 -11.78 5.08 15.95
N PHE A 146 -11.29 3.98 16.55
CA PHE A 146 -12.11 3.16 17.43
C PHE A 146 -12.54 3.90 18.70
N LEU A 147 -11.66 4.71 19.29
CA LEU A 147 -11.96 5.51 20.48
C LEU A 147 -13.16 6.42 20.25
N PHE A 148 -13.14 7.22 19.17
CA PHE A 148 -14.16 8.21 18.89
C PHE A 148 -15.40 7.61 18.22
N TYR A 149 -15.21 6.73 17.25
CA TYR A 149 -16.33 6.12 16.53
C TYR A 149 -17.17 5.22 17.43
N CYS A 150 -16.55 4.35 18.21
CA CYS A 150 -17.24 3.47 19.13
C CYS A 150 -17.68 4.17 20.42
N GLY A 151 -17.19 5.39 20.69
CA GLY A 151 -17.60 6.17 21.86
C GLY A 151 -17.02 5.65 23.17
N PHE A 152 -15.79 5.10 23.15
CA PHE A 152 -15.13 4.70 24.39
C PHE A 152 -14.85 5.92 25.28
N PRO A 153 -14.95 5.78 26.61
CA PRO A 153 -14.57 6.84 27.54
C PRO A 153 -13.07 7.10 27.48
N GLU A 154 -12.63 8.32 27.82
CA GLU A 154 -11.21 8.68 27.81
C GLU A 154 -10.38 7.79 28.75
N TYR A 155 -10.93 7.46 29.92
CA TYR A 155 -10.31 6.58 30.92
C TYR A 155 -11.23 5.43 31.28
N VAL A 156 -10.65 4.23 31.37
CA VAL A 156 -11.30 3.02 31.87
C VAL A 156 -10.59 2.55 33.14
N ARG A 157 -11.34 2.12 34.16
CA ARG A 157 -10.76 1.53 35.36
C ARG A 157 -10.37 0.07 35.10
N PHE A 158 -9.06 -0.17 35.03
CA PHE A 158 -8.51 -1.52 34.90
C PHE A 158 -7.86 -1.91 36.25
N CYS A 159 -8.36 -2.97 36.90
CA CYS A 159 -7.91 -3.38 38.23
C CYS A 159 -7.89 -2.24 39.27
N GLY A 160 -8.85 -1.31 39.21
CA GLY A 160 -8.96 -0.16 40.13
C GLY A 160 -8.11 1.06 39.76
N VAL A 161 -7.22 0.94 38.76
CA VAL A 161 -6.37 2.05 38.27
C VAL A 161 -7.02 2.67 37.03
N PRO A 162 -7.14 4.03 36.94
CA PRO A 162 -7.58 4.68 35.72
C PRO A 162 -6.49 4.55 34.65
N VAL A 163 -6.82 3.91 33.53
CA VAL A 163 -5.95 3.74 32.38
C VAL A 163 -6.58 4.43 31.18
N GLU A 164 -5.80 5.14 30.43
CA GLU A 164 -6.22 5.81 29.20
C GLU A 164 -6.70 4.79 28.15
N SER A 165 -7.92 4.93 27.66
CA SER A 165 -8.51 4.00 26.68
C SER A 165 -7.72 3.97 25.37
N TYR A 166 -7.12 5.09 24.98
CA TYR A 166 -6.24 5.17 23.83
C TYR A 166 -5.02 4.23 23.97
N ALA A 167 -4.35 4.25 25.12
CA ALA A 167 -3.20 3.36 25.39
C ALA A 167 -3.61 1.89 25.41
N LEU A 168 -4.81 1.57 25.96
CA LEU A 168 -5.35 0.22 25.93
C LEU A 168 -5.64 -0.28 24.53
N LEU A 169 -6.26 0.55 23.68
CA LEU A 169 -6.54 0.22 22.27
C LEU A 169 -5.23 0.03 21.48
N LEU A 170 -4.23 0.90 21.67
CA LEU A 170 -2.91 0.73 21.06
C LEU A 170 -2.29 -0.61 21.46
N THR A 171 -2.32 -0.94 22.75
CA THR A 171 -1.76 -2.21 23.28
C THR A 171 -2.50 -3.42 22.71
N LEU A 172 -3.82 -3.36 22.64
CA LEU A 172 -4.65 -4.43 22.07
C LEU A 172 -4.34 -4.64 20.59
N PHE A 173 -4.35 -3.58 19.78
CA PHE A 173 -4.21 -3.69 18.32
C PHE A 173 -2.80 -4.14 17.92
N ILE A 174 -1.77 -3.53 18.50
CA ILE A 174 -0.38 -3.93 18.26
C ILE A 174 -0.14 -5.35 18.77
N GLY A 175 -0.70 -5.71 19.93
CA GLY A 175 -0.62 -7.07 20.49
C GLY A 175 -1.27 -8.11 19.58
N LEU A 176 -2.45 -7.82 19.03
CA LEU A 176 -3.12 -8.70 18.05
C LEU A 176 -2.29 -8.85 16.78
N GLY A 177 -1.86 -7.74 16.15
CA GLY A 177 -1.01 -7.77 14.96
C GLY A 177 0.27 -8.57 15.18
N ALA A 178 0.96 -8.35 16.31
CA ALA A 178 2.16 -9.09 16.68
C ALA A 178 1.88 -10.59 16.89
N ALA A 179 0.75 -10.96 17.50
CA ALA A 179 0.36 -12.34 17.68
C ALA A 179 0.15 -13.04 16.32
N PHE A 180 -0.59 -12.41 15.40
CA PHE A 180 -0.81 -12.97 14.06
C PHE A 180 0.50 -13.14 13.29
N ALA A 181 1.39 -12.16 13.32
CA ALA A 181 2.68 -12.20 12.65
C ALA A 181 3.63 -13.25 13.27
N CYS A 182 3.73 -13.31 14.62
CA CYS A 182 4.66 -14.20 15.31
C CYS A 182 4.25 -15.67 15.25
N PHE A 183 2.95 -15.98 15.38
CA PHE A 183 2.49 -17.37 15.43
C PHE A 183 2.34 -18.00 14.06
N GLY A 184 1.95 -17.23 13.06
CA GLY A 184 1.60 -17.75 11.75
C GLY A 184 2.54 -17.40 10.60
N GLY A 185 3.46 -16.43 10.78
CA GLY A 185 4.34 -15.96 9.72
C GLY A 185 3.57 -15.60 8.43
N GLN A 186 4.25 -15.57 7.29
CA GLN A 186 3.65 -15.21 6.00
C GLN A 186 2.49 -16.13 5.57
N VAL A 187 2.50 -17.41 5.98
CA VAL A 187 1.40 -18.34 5.66
C VAL A 187 0.09 -17.88 6.27
N ALA A 188 0.07 -17.61 7.58
CA ALA A 188 -1.16 -17.19 8.25
C ALA A 188 -1.57 -15.77 7.83
N ILE A 189 -0.61 -14.83 7.71
CA ILE A 189 -0.87 -13.48 7.22
C ILE A 189 -1.62 -13.57 5.88
N MET A 190 -1.10 -14.30 4.91
CA MET A 190 -1.70 -14.41 3.58
C MET A 190 -3.11 -15.03 3.61
N VAL A 191 -3.35 -16.07 4.43
CA VAL A 191 -4.66 -16.72 4.52
C VAL A 191 -5.68 -15.85 5.25
N THR A 192 -5.27 -15.21 6.36
CA THR A 192 -6.17 -14.30 7.10
C THR A 192 -6.47 -13.05 6.29
N ASP A 193 -5.50 -12.49 5.58
CA ASP A 193 -5.71 -11.32 4.73
C ASP A 193 -6.56 -11.66 3.51
N PHE A 194 -6.42 -12.87 2.97
CA PHE A 194 -7.35 -13.36 1.95
C PHE A 194 -8.79 -13.40 2.48
N ALA A 195 -9.02 -13.95 3.67
CA ALA A 195 -10.36 -14.00 4.29
C ALA A 195 -10.92 -12.59 4.57
N GLN A 196 -10.07 -11.70 5.11
CA GLN A 196 -10.41 -10.30 5.35
C GLN A 196 -10.72 -9.56 4.04
N GLY A 197 -9.94 -9.79 2.98
CA GLY A 197 -10.17 -9.18 1.67
C GLY A 197 -11.46 -9.64 1.02
N MET A 198 -11.82 -10.92 1.17
CA MET A 198 -13.11 -11.44 0.72
C MET A 198 -14.28 -10.79 1.46
N PHE A 199 -14.19 -10.68 2.78
CA PHE A 199 -15.17 -9.98 3.61
C PHE A 199 -15.28 -8.50 3.20
N CYS A 200 -14.14 -7.80 3.11
CA CYS A 200 -14.11 -6.37 2.77
C CYS A 200 -14.68 -6.09 1.38
N ASN A 201 -14.44 -6.93 0.37
CA ASN A 201 -15.01 -6.73 -0.97
C ASN A 201 -16.54 -6.75 -0.95
N VAL A 202 -17.15 -7.67 -0.18
CA VAL A 202 -18.61 -7.71 0.01
C VAL A 202 -19.09 -6.51 0.81
N ALA A 203 -18.42 -6.18 1.89
CA ALA A 203 -18.74 -5.03 2.75
C ALA A 203 -18.67 -3.70 1.96
N PHE A 204 -17.64 -3.54 1.14
CA PHE A 204 -17.48 -2.36 0.27
C PHE A 204 -18.65 -2.23 -0.70
N LEU A 205 -19.11 -3.34 -1.29
CA LEU A 205 -20.27 -3.33 -2.17
C LEU A 205 -21.55 -2.93 -1.42
N ILE A 206 -21.81 -3.53 -0.26
CA ILE A 206 -22.99 -3.22 0.56
C ILE A 206 -23.01 -1.74 0.96
N LEU A 207 -21.89 -1.23 1.48
CA LEU A 207 -21.79 0.18 1.87
C LEU A 207 -21.91 1.12 0.66
N THR A 208 -21.33 0.77 -0.49
CA THR A 208 -21.47 1.56 -1.73
C THR A 208 -22.94 1.67 -2.15
N VAL A 209 -23.66 0.55 -2.17
CA VAL A 209 -25.11 0.53 -2.50
C VAL A 209 -25.89 1.43 -1.54
N PHE A 210 -25.60 1.35 -0.22
CA PHE A 210 -26.25 2.20 0.76
C PHE A 210 -26.05 3.69 0.46
N PHE A 211 -24.82 4.14 0.25
CA PHE A 211 -24.53 5.56 -0.01
C PHE A 211 -25.06 6.04 -1.37
N LEU A 212 -25.03 5.20 -2.41
CA LEU A 212 -25.60 5.55 -3.71
C LEU A 212 -27.12 5.70 -3.68
N TYR A 213 -27.81 4.97 -2.80
CA TYR A 213 -29.26 5.03 -2.64
C TYR A 213 -29.71 6.12 -1.66
N GLN A 214 -28.95 6.38 -0.60
CA GLN A 214 -29.34 7.27 0.52
C GLN A 214 -29.38 8.75 0.13
N PHE A 215 -28.59 9.18 -0.86
CA PHE A 215 -28.42 10.59 -1.20
C PHE A 215 -28.82 10.90 -2.64
N ASP A 216 -29.46 12.06 -2.87
CA ASP A 216 -29.64 12.59 -4.22
C ASP A 216 -28.33 13.12 -4.76
N TRP A 217 -27.91 12.54 -5.87
CA TRP A 217 -26.64 12.92 -6.52
C TRP A 217 -26.68 14.32 -7.13
N ASN A 218 -27.87 14.86 -7.46
CA ASN A 218 -27.97 16.25 -7.92
C ASN A 218 -27.66 17.22 -6.78
N ASP A 219 -28.12 16.91 -5.56
CA ASP A 219 -27.82 17.75 -4.37
C ASP A 219 -26.32 17.73 -4.07
N ILE A 220 -25.67 16.55 -4.16
CA ILE A 220 -24.22 16.43 -3.98
C ILE A 220 -23.48 17.37 -4.93
N PHE A 221 -23.77 17.30 -6.23
CA PHE A 221 -23.10 18.13 -7.22
C PHE A 221 -23.42 19.61 -7.06
N THR A 222 -24.64 19.96 -6.71
CA THR A 222 -25.08 21.35 -6.50
C THR A 222 -24.33 21.96 -5.31
N ILE A 223 -24.29 21.26 -4.17
CA ILE A 223 -23.57 21.75 -2.98
C ILE A 223 -22.06 21.84 -3.26
N MET A 224 -21.46 20.84 -3.87
CA MET A 224 -20.02 20.87 -4.21
C MET A 224 -19.67 22.04 -5.15
N ALA A 225 -20.54 22.36 -6.11
CA ALA A 225 -20.34 23.50 -7.00
C ALA A 225 -20.52 24.85 -6.28
N ALA A 226 -21.48 24.94 -5.35
CA ALA A 226 -21.83 26.18 -4.67
C ALA A 226 -20.88 26.54 -3.53
N THR A 227 -20.32 25.54 -2.83
CA THR A 227 -19.54 25.75 -1.59
C THR A 227 -18.02 25.65 -1.76
N ALA A 228 -17.55 25.14 -2.93
CA ALA A 228 -16.12 25.06 -3.21
C ALA A 228 -15.49 26.47 -3.30
N PRO A 229 -14.40 26.75 -2.56
CA PRO A 229 -13.69 28.02 -2.70
C PRO A 229 -13.10 28.20 -4.11
N ALA A 230 -12.95 29.44 -4.55
CA ALA A 230 -12.33 29.76 -5.84
C ALA A 230 -10.93 29.13 -5.96
N GLY A 231 -10.65 28.46 -7.08
CA GLY A 231 -9.39 27.76 -7.31
C GLY A 231 -9.22 26.46 -6.50
N LYS A 232 -10.28 25.97 -5.83
CA LYS A 232 -10.33 24.67 -5.13
C LYS A 232 -11.57 23.88 -5.55
N SER A 233 -11.85 23.84 -6.83
CA SER A 233 -13.02 23.13 -7.35
C SER A 233 -12.98 21.66 -6.97
N LEU A 234 -14.11 21.15 -6.50
CA LEU A 234 -14.30 19.74 -6.17
C LEU A 234 -14.77 18.90 -7.37
N LEU A 235 -15.15 19.58 -8.47
CA LEU A 235 -15.71 18.96 -9.68
C LEU A 235 -14.82 19.15 -10.92
N ASN A 236 -14.25 20.36 -11.11
CA ASN A 236 -13.37 20.67 -12.21
C ASN A 236 -11.91 20.43 -11.84
N PRO A 237 -11.24 19.40 -12.38
CA PRO A 237 -9.87 19.06 -12.00
C PRO A 237 -8.82 20.09 -12.46
N PHE A 238 -9.16 21.00 -13.37
CA PHE A 238 -8.25 22.04 -13.85
C PHE A 238 -8.33 23.34 -13.03
N ASP A 239 -9.38 23.50 -12.20
CA ASP A 239 -9.55 24.65 -11.32
C ASP A 239 -9.16 24.29 -9.87
N THR A 240 -7.90 23.88 -9.66
CA THR A 240 -7.37 23.43 -8.36
C THR A 240 -6.08 24.14 -7.95
N ILE A 241 -5.78 25.29 -8.55
CA ILE A 241 -4.50 26.01 -8.36
C ILE A 241 -4.29 26.48 -6.92
N ALA A 242 -5.36 26.79 -6.18
CA ALA A 242 -5.31 27.20 -4.79
C ALA A 242 -5.24 25.99 -3.82
N ASN A 243 -5.40 24.76 -4.30
CA ASN A 243 -5.23 23.54 -3.49
C ASN A 243 -3.76 23.12 -3.51
N LYS A 244 -2.98 23.67 -2.57
CA LYS A 244 -1.52 23.47 -2.53
C LYS A 244 -1.11 22.04 -2.16
N ASP A 245 -1.94 21.29 -1.44
CA ASP A 245 -1.62 19.93 -0.97
C ASP A 245 -2.07 18.85 -1.96
N PHE A 246 -3.22 19.01 -2.61
CA PHE A 246 -3.79 18.03 -3.55
C PHE A 246 -4.01 18.63 -4.93
N SER A 247 -3.00 19.36 -5.44
CA SER A 247 -3.01 19.94 -6.79
C SER A 247 -2.76 18.89 -7.87
N ALA A 248 -2.99 19.24 -9.14
CA ALA A 248 -2.60 18.39 -10.27
C ALA A 248 -1.13 17.92 -10.20
N PHE A 249 -0.23 18.81 -9.76
CA PHE A 249 1.19 18.49 -9.63
C PHE A 249 1.46 17.39 -8.60
N TYR A 250 0.72 17.37 -7.48
CA TYR A 250 0.79 16.28 -6.49
C TYR A 250 0.53 14.91 -7.14
N PHE A 251 -0.51 14.81 -7.97
CA PHE A 251 -0.86 13.54 -8.63
C PHE A 251 0.14 13.17 -9.72
N LEU A 252 0.65 14.12 -10.50
CA LEU A 252 1.67 13.87 -11.52
C LEU A 252 2.97 13.35 -10.90
N ILE A 253 3.40 13.88 -9.76
CA ILE A 253 4.52 13.32 -8.98
C ILE A 253 4.21 11.87 -8.60
N GLY A 254 3.00 11.59 -8.11
CA GLY A 254 2.57 10.24 -7.76
C GLY A 254 2.68 9.25 -8.92
N ILE A 255 2.33 9.66 -10.14
CA ILE A 255 2.44 8.82 -11.34
C ILE A 255 3.91 8.49 -11.67
N VAL A 256 4.79 9.50 -11.63
CA VAL A 256 6.24 9.29 -11.81
C VAL A 256 6.77 8.34 -10.72
N ALA A 257 6.31 8.52 -9.48
CA ALA A 257 6.70 7.70 -8.35
C ALA A 257 6.29 6.23 -8.52
N ILE A 258 5.10 5.92 -9.05
CA ILE A 258 4.65 4.54 -9.30
C ILE A 258 5.65 3.80 -10.19
N PHE A 259 6.13 4.42 -11.26
CA PHE A 259 7.13 3.83 -12.16
C PHE A 259 8.50 3.71 -11.50
N TYR A 260 8.95 4.78 -10.83
CA TYR A 260 10.27 4.87 -10.21
C TYR A 260 10.43 3.91 -9.02
N THR A 261 9.42 3.80 -8.16
CA THR A 261 9.49 2.99 -6.94
C THR A 261 8.89 1.59 -7.08
N SER A 262 8.57 1.18 -8.30
CA SER A 262 8.04 -0.15 -8.56
C SER A 262 8.92 -1.25 -7.94
N GLY A 263 8.35 -2.02 -7.01
CA GLY A 263 9.06 -3.07 -6.27
C GLY A 263 10.07 -2.59 -5.23
N ALA A 264 10.15 -1.29 -4.94
CA ALA A 264 11.08 -0.74 -3.95
C ALA A 264 10.52 -0.79 -2.52
N TRP A 265 9.21 -0.53 -2.33
CA TRP A 265 8.60 -0.58 -1.01
C TRP A 265 8.46 -2.03 -0.52
N GLN A 266 8.95 -2.30 0.67
CA GLN A 266 9.04 -3.67 1.20
C GLN A 266 8.00 -3.98 2.28
N GLY A 267 7.19 -3.02 2.70
CA GLY A 267 6.17 -3.22 3.74
C GLY A 267 5.14 -4.33 3.44
N ASN A 268 4.90 -4.60 2.16
CA ASN A 268 3.95 -5.63 1.69
C ASN A 268 4.56 -6.63 0.68
N MET A 269 5.88 -6.72 0.60
CA MET A 269 6.55 -7.56 -0.41
C MET A 269 6.53 -9.07 -0.11
N GLY A 270 6.14 -9.47 1.09
CA GLY A 270 5.96 -10.88 1.46
C GLY A 270 5.00 -11.63 0.53
N TYR A 271 3.96 -10.96 0.03
CA TYR A 271 3.02 -11.57 -0.93
C TYR A 271 3.67 -11.90 -2.28
N THR A 272 4.45 -10.98 -2.84
CA THR A 272 5.16 -11.25 -4.10
C THR A 272 6.19 -12.37 -3.94
N GLY A 273 6.87 -12.42 -2.79
CA GLY A 273 7.79 -13.51 -2.44
C GLY A 273 7.11 -14.85 -2.30
N ALA A 274 5.83 -14.88 -1.90
CA ALA A 274 5.03 -16.09 -1.75
C ALA A 274 4.45 -16.63 -3.06
N ALA A 275 4.60 -15.95 -4.19
CA ALA A 275 4.07 -16.36 -5.48
C ALA A 275 4.70 -17.68 -5.94
N LYS A 276 3.86 -18.62 -6.41
CA LYS A 276 4.27 -19.94 -6.91
C LYS A 276 5.22 -19.85 -8.11
N THR A 277 4.93 -18.92 -9.02
CA THR A 277 5.78 -18.64 -10.19
C THR A 277 5.82 -17.13 -10.47
N PRO A 278 6.81 -16.62 -11.24
CA PRO A 278 6.80 -15.23 -11.71
C PRO A 278 5.55 -14.87 -12.52
N HIS A 279 5.01 -15.83 -13.27
CA HIS A 279 3.76 -15.66 -14.01
C HIS A 279 2.56 -15.44 -13.10
N GLU A 280 2.43 -16.21 -12.00
CA GLU A 280 1.37 -16.03 -11.00
C GLU A 280 1.44 -14.64 -10.35
N ALA A 281 2.64 -14.14 -10.01
CA ALA A 281 2.82 -12.78 -9.50
C ALA A 281 2.38 -11.71 -10.52
N LYS A 282 2.69 -11.91 -11.82
CA LYS A 282 2.27 -11.03 -12.90
C LYS A 282 0.75 -11.02 -13.07
N MET A 283 0.13 -12.19 -13.07
CA MET A 283 -1.32 -12.33 -13.19
C MET A 283 -2.05 -11.75 -11.97
N ALA A 284 -1.49 -11.88 -10.76
CA ALA A 284 -2.01 -11.24 -9.55
C ALA A 284 -2.01 -9.71 -9.66
N ALA A 285 -0.95 -9.11 -10.23
CA ALA A 285 -0.88 -7.66 -10.45
C ALA A 285 -1.96 -7.18 -11.46
N LEU A 286 -2.20 -7.94 -12.53
CA LEU A 286 -3.26 -7.65 -13.50
C LEU A 286 -4.67 -7.77 -12.89
N LEU A 287 -4.90 -8.80 -12.07
CA LEU A 287 -6.14 -9.00 -11.33
C LEU A 287 -6.37 -7.88 -10.29
N GLY A 288 -5.32 -7.43 -9.63
CA GLY A 288 -5.38 -6.37 -8.61
C GLY A 288 -6.03 -5.08 -9.11
N GLN A 289 -5.89 -4.75 -10.39
CA GLN A 289 -6.54 -3.58 -11.03
C GLN A 289 -8.08 -3.68 -10.95
N TRP A 290 -8.63 -4.85 -11.25
CA TRP A 290 -10.07 -5.11 -11.22
C TRP A 290 -10.63 -5.23 -9.81
N ARG A 291 -9.88 -5.85 -8.90
CA ARG A 291 -10.27 -5.96 -7.50
C ARG A 291 -10.50 -4.60 -6.83
N GLY A 292 -9.67 -3.61 -7.17
CA GLY A 292 -9.69 -2.29 -6.57
C GLY A 292 -10.89 -1.41 -6.95
N LEU A 293 -11.73 -1.78 -7.93
CA LEU A 293 -12.78 -0.91 -8.46
C LEU A 293 -13.83 -0.53 -7.40
N ILE A 294 -14.46 -1.52 -6.75
CA ILE A 294 -15.49 -1.25 -5.73
C ILE A 294 -14.91 -0.55 -4.50
N GLN A 295 -13.68 -0.92 -4.11
CA GLN A 295 -12.96 -0.29 -3.02
C GLN A 295 -12.68 1.19 -3.29
N GLY A 296 -12.15 1.53 -4.47
CA GLY A 296 -11.85 2.90 -4.87
C GLY A 296 -13.12 3.76 -4.96
N LEU A 297 -14.21 3.18 -5.48
CA LEU A 297 -15.50 3.85 -5.53
C LEU A 297 -16.01 4.19 -4.14
N LEU A 298 -15.99 3.25 -3.20
CA LEU A 298 -16.45 3.47 -1.83
C LEU A 298 -15.62 4.56 -1.12
N PHE A 299 -14.29 4.50 -1.25
CA PHE A 299 -13.39 5.46 -0.59
C PHE A 299 -13.58 6.89 -1.09
N MET A 300 -14.11 7.07 -2.28
CA MET A 300 -14.50 8.36 -2.83
C MET A 300 -15.93 8.75 -2.41
N VAL A 301 -16.90 7.85 -2.55
CA VAL A 301 -18.32 8.14 -2.32
C VAL A 301 -18.59 8.55 -0.87
N ILE A 302 -18.02 7.85 0.11
CA ILE A 302 -18.21 8.16 1.53
C ILE A 302 -17.85 9.61 1.89
N PRO A 303 -16.61 10.10 1.66
CA PRO A 303 -16.26 11.47 2.03
C PRO A 303 -17.00 12.54 1.22
N ILE A 304 -17.40 12.24 -0.02
CA ILE A 304 -18.24 13.14 -0.82
C ILE A 304 -19.64 13.27 -0.21
N CYS A 305 -20.26 12.17 0.22
CA CYS A 305 -21.52 12.20 0.94
C CYS A 305 -21.38 12.94 2.30
N ALA A 306 -20.27 12.71 3.01
CA ALA A 306 -19.97 13.45 4.24
C ALA A 306 -19.80 14.96 3.98
N TYR A 307 -19.21 15.36 2.85
CA TYR A 307 -19.13 16.76 2.45
C TYR A 307 -20.51 17.37 2.24
N LEU A 308 -21.41 16.67 1.55
CA LEU A 308 -22.81 17.10 1.41
C LEU A 308 -23.47 17.33 2.78
N VAL A 309 -23.38 16.35 3.69
CA VAL A 309 -23.98 16.42 5.03
C VAL A 309 -23.46 17.61 5.82
N MET A 310 -22.17 17.89 5.77
CA MET A 310 -21.55 18.98 6.54
C MET A 310 -21.81 20.37 5.96
N ASN A 311 -22.15 20.50 4.67
CA ASN A 311 -22.30 21.77 3.97
C ASN A 311 -23.71 22.07 3.46
N ASN A 312 -24.68 21.16 3.62
CA ASN A 312 -26.08 21.38 3.28
C ASN A 312 -26.93 21.59 4.54
N ALA A 313 -27.64 22.70 4.59
CA ALA A 313 -28.49 23.05 5.74
C ALA A 313 -29.59 22.01 6.04
N ALA A 314 -30.02 21.23 5.04
CA ALA A 314 -31.00 20.16 5.23
C ALA A 314 -30.52 19.05 6.18
N PHE A 315 -29.22 18.91 6.39
CA PHE A 315 -28.62 17.93 7.30
C PHE A 315 -28.11 18.56 8.61
N GLY A 316 -28.65 19.71 9.01
CA GLY A 316 -28.25 20.43 10.22
C GLY A 316 -28.29 19.58 11.47
N ASP A 317 -29.29 18.69 11.59
CA ASP A 317 -29.47 17.76 12.72
C ASP A 317 -28.33 16.74 12.86
N ILE A 318 -27.64 16.42 11.76
CA ILE A 318 -26.47 15.53 11.73
C ILE A 318 -25.19 16.34 11.86
N ALA A 319 -25.08 17.45 11.14
CA ALA A 319 -23.87 18.26 11.08
C ALA A 319 -23.55 18.96 12.43
N ALA A 320 -24.56 19.45 13.14
CA ALA A 320 -24.35 20.17 14.41
C ALA A 320 -23.76 19.27 15.52
N PRO A 321 -24.27 18.05 15.80
CA PRO A 321 -23.64 17.14 16.75
C PRO A 321 -22.21 16.73 16.35
N VAL A 322 -21.95 16.56 15.04
CA VAL A 322 -20.59 16.24 14.55
C VAL A 322 -19.64 17.39 14.84
N ARG A 323 -20.01 18.64 14.51
CA ARG A 323 -19.19 19.83 14.81
C ARG A 323 -18.92 19.95 16.30
N ALA A 324 -19.95 19.86 17.15
CA ALA A 324 -19.80 19.91 18.60
C ALA A 324 -18.85 18.82 19.14
N SER A 325 -18.95 17.60 18.60
CA SER A 325 -18.04 16.50 18.99
C SER A 325 -16.59 16.77 18.60
N LEU A 326 -16.36 17.41 17.44
CA LEU A 326 -15.01 17.72 16.95
C LEU A 326 -14.38 18.91 17.68
N GLU A 327 -15.15 19.87 18.18
CA GLU A 327 -14.66 21.00 18.99
C GLU A 327 -13.94 20.55 20.27
N HIS A 328 -14.33 19.41 20.83
CA HIS A 328 -13.68 18.83 22.01
C HIS A 328 -12.40 18.03 21.67
N VAL A 329 -12.08 17.86 20.39
CA VAL A 329 -10.88 17.13 19.94
C VAL A 329 -9.70 18.08 19.78
N GLU A 330 -8.65 17.88 20.56
CA GLU A 330 -7.43 18.67 20.44
C GLU A 330 -6.65 18.41 19.16
N GLY A 331 -6.39 19.47 18.40
CA GLY A 331 -5.54 19.44 17.20
C GLY A 331 -6.32 19.42 15.88
N ALA A 332 -6.12 20.44 15.06
CA ALA A 332 -6.82 20.63 13.78
C ALA A 332 -6.67 19.45 12.81
N GLN A 333 -5.50 18.79 12.79
CA GLN A 333 -5.27 17.62 11.94
C GLN A 333 -6.09 16.41 12.40
N LEU A 334 -6.21 16.19 13.71
CA LEU A 334 -7.02 15.10 14.25
C LEU A 334 -8.51 15.33 14.00
N GLN A 335 -8.97 16.57 14.10
CA GLN A 335 -10.36 16.94 13.74
C GLN A 335 -10.65 16.60 12.27
N LYS A 336 -9.73 16.89 11.34
CA LYS A 336 -9.86 16.53 9.91
C LYS A 336 -9.93 15.01 9.71
N GLN A 337 -9.10 14.23 10.41
CA GLN A 337 -9.11 12.77 10.35
C GLN A 337 -10.42 12.15 10.84
N LEU A 338 -10.99 12.72 11.90
CA LEU A 338 -12.20 12.21 12.54
C LEU A 338 -13.50 12.71 11.90
N LEU A 339 -13.47 13.76 11.07
CA LEU A 339 -14.67 14.37 10.51
C LEU A 339 -15.55 13.35 9.78
N VAL A 340 -15.01 12.66 8.78
CA VAL A 340 -15.78 11.68 8.00
C VAL A 340 -16.24 10.50 8.87
N PRO A 341 -15.40 9.85 9.69
CA PRO A 341 -15.86 8.85 10.66
C PRO A 341 -17.00 9.31 11.57
N MET A 342 -16.95 10.55 12.09
CA MET A 342 -18.00 11.07 12.97
C MET A 342 -19.32 11.32 12.23
N VAL A 343 -19.26 11.75 10.96
CA VAL A 343 -20.45 11.81 10.09
C VAL A 343 -21.02 10.40 9.87
N LEU A 344 -20.18 9.40 9.57
CA LEU A 344 -20.62 8.01 9.39
C LEU A 344 -21.28 7.44 10.64
N LYS A 345 -20.78 7.77 11.82
CA LYS A 345 -21.37 7.35 13.11
C LYS A 345 -22.82 7.80 13.25
N GLN A 346 -23.18 8.95 12.68
CA GLN A 346 -24.56 9.48 12.72
C GLN A 346 -25.42 8.95 11.56
N LEU A 347 -24.82 8.57 10.42
CA LEU A 347 -25.52 8.17 9.22
C LEU A 347 -25.82 6.68 9.13
N LEU A 348 -24.89 5.84 9.60
CA LEU A 348 -24.98 4.40 9.39
C LEU A 348 -25.97 3.77 10.38
N PRO A 349 -27.01 3.05 9.89
CA PRO A 349 -27.90 2.29 10.75
C PRO A 349 -27.18 1.11 11.39
N VAL A 350 -27.80 0.57 12.45
CA VAL A 350 -27.34 -0.66 13.12
C VAL A 350 -27.17 -1.79 12.09
N GLY A 351 -26.10 -2.54 12.21
CA GLY A 351 -25.68 -3.57 11.27
C GLY A 351 -24.71 -3.01 10.20
N LEU A 352 -25.05 -1.92 9.51
CA LEU A 352 -24.10 -1.28 8.59
C LEU A 352 -22.94 -0.60 9.35
N SER A 353 -23.23 -0.01 10.51
CA SER A 353 -22.21 0.48 11.43
C SER A 353 -21.26 -0.66 11.87
N GLY A 354 -21.82 -1.82 12.20
CA GLY A 354 -21.04 -3.02 12.55
C GLY A 354 -20.19 -3.54 11.38
N ILE A 355 -20.72 -3.55 10.16
CA ILE A 355 -19.95 -3.89 8.95
C ILE A 355 -18.79 -2.91 8.77
N PHE A 356 -19.01 -1.61 8.94
CA PHE A 356 -17.97 -0.60 8.81
C PHE A 356 -16.89 -0.73 9.89
N ILE A 357 -17.27 -0.95 11.16
CA ILE A 357 -16.36 -1.26 12.26
C ILE A 357 -15.52 -2.50 11.94
N ALA A 358 -16.15 -3.57 11.43
CA ALA A 358 -15.47 -4.80 11.06
C ALA A 358 -14.51 -4.62 9.88
N VAL A 359 -14.85 -3.76 8.88
CA VAL A 359 -13.95 -3.36 7.80
C VAL A 359 -12.73 -2.63 8.34
N MET A 360 -12.92 -1.65 9.23
CA MET A 360 -11.83 -0.90 9.83
C MET A 360 -10.91 -1.78 10.67
N PHE A 361 -11.49 -2.74 11.41
CA PHE A 361 -10.74 -3.73 12.18
C PHE A 361 -9.94 -4.68 11.28
N ALA A 362 -10.57 -5.22 10.23
CA ALA A 362 -9.91 -6.08 9.25
C ALA A 362 -8.73 -5.35 8.58
N ALA A 363 -8.96 -4.14 8.11
CA ALA A 363 -7.94 -3.31 7.48
C ALA A 363 -6.78 -2.98 8.43
N MET A 364 -7.07 -2.63 9.69
CA MET A 364 -6.06 -2.42 10.73
C MET A 364 -5.23 -3.70 10.95
N LEU A 365 -5.87 -4.82 11.25
CA LEU A 365 -5.19 -6.07 11.60
C LEU A 365 -4.33 -6.59 10.45
N SER A 366 -4.85 -6.56 9.21
CA SER A 366 -4.13 -6.99 8.01
C SER A 366 -2.87 -6.16 7.77
N THR A 367 -2.95 -4.85 7.95
CA THR A 367 -1.79 -3.98 7.74
C THR A 367 -0.79 -4.09 8.89
N ASP A 368 -1.25 -4.11 10.14
CA ASP A 368 -0.37 -4.20 11.30
C ASP A 368 0.44 -5.50 11.30
N ASN A 369 -0.20 -6.66 11.06
CA ASN A 369 0.50 -7.93 11.02
C ASN A 369 1.50 -7.99 9.84
N THR A 370 1.12 -7.48 8.67
CA THR A 370 1.97 -7.45 7.47
C THR A 370 3.19 -6.55 7.66
N TYR A 371 3.00 -5.33 8.19
CA TYR A 371 4.09 -4.38 8.38
C TYR A 371 5.05 -4.80 9.49
N MET A 372 4.53 -5.26 10.63
CA MET A 372 5.39 -5.80 11.70
C MET A 372 6.19 -7.01 11.24
N HIS A 373 5.57 -7.93 10.49
CA HIS A 373 6.27 -9.08 9.91
C HIS A 373 7.35 -8.63 8.92
N SER A 374 7.03 -7.73 8.00
CA SER A 374 7.96 -7.27 6.97
C SER A 374 9.16 -6.54 7.56
N TRP A 375 8.93 -5.53 8.43
CA TRP A 375 10.01 -4.76 9.02
C TRP A 375 10.83 -5.55 10.04
N GLY A 376 10.19 -6.44 10.79
CA GLY A 376 10.88 -7.38 11.68
C GLY A 376 11.77 -8.35 10.90
N SER A 377 11.29 -8.85 9.77
CA SER A 377 12.04 -9.75 8.90
C SER A 377 13.24 -9.07 8.25
N ILE A 378 13.06 -7.85 7.72
CA ILE A 378 14.15 -7.06 7.11
C ILE A 378 15.28 -6.81 8.09
N PHE A 379 14.98 -6.48 9.35
CA PHE A 379 16.02 -6.26 10.35
C PHE A 379 16.90 -7.50 10.55
N ILE A 380 16.31 -8.67 10.70
CA ILE A 380 17.08 -9.91 10.88
C ILE A 380 17.79 -10.32 9.60
N GLN A 381 17.08 -10.33 8.45
CA GLN A 381 17.61 -10.83 7.18
C GLN A 381 18.68 -9.91 6.56
N ASP A 382 18.48 -8.62 6.66
CA ASP A 382 19.25 -7.66 5.87
C ASP A 382 20.23 -6.81 6.71
N VAL A 383 20.01 -6.74 8.04
CA VAL A 383 20.92 -6.04 8.95
C VAL A 383 21.74 -7.02 9.80
N VAL A 384 21.10 -7.98 10.48
CA VAL A 384 21.78 -8.87 11.41
C VAL A 384 22.52 -10.01 10.70
N MET A 385 21.84 -10.70 9.79
CA MET A 385 22.33 -11.90 9.13
C MET A 385 23.61 -11.69 8.30
N PRO A 386 23.80 -10.57 7.57
CA PRO A 386 25.05 -10.33 6.84
C PRO A 386 26.32 -10.30 7.71
N PHE A 387 26.24 -10.03 8.99
CA PHE A 387 27.40 -10.05 9.89
C PHE A 387 27.83 -11.47 10.30
N ARG A 388 27.01 -12.49 10.02
CA ARG A 388 27.33 -13.86 10.41
C ARG A 388 28.03 -14.64 9.29
N LYS A 389 28.97 -15.47 9.70
CA LYS A 389 29.68 -16.42 8.79
C LYS A 389 28.99 -17.78 8.71
N ARG A 390 28.21 -18.16 9.73
CA ARG A 390 27.54 -19.47 9.81
C ARG A 390 26.03 -19.28 9.82
N PRO A 391 25.23 -20.20 9.22
CA PRO A 391 23.78 -20.15 9.26
C PRO A 391 23.24 -20.20 10.69
N PHE A 392 22.09 -19.61 10.90
CA PHE A 392 21.33 -19.84 12.12
C PHE A 392 20.72 -21.24 12.08
N LYS A 393 20.57 -21.88 13.23
CA LYS A 393 19.64 -23.01 13.33
C LYS A 393 18.22 -22.50 13.05
N PRO A 394 17.36 -23.25 12.31
CA PRO A 394 16.02 -22.78 11.94
C PRO A 394 15.19 -22.25 13.11
N GLU A 395 15.22 -22.95 14.23
CA GLU A 395 14.50 -22.52 15.44
C GLU A 395 15.01 -21.18 16.01
N THR A 396 16.33 -20.97 16.03
CA THR A 396 16.94 -19.73 16.50
C THR A 396 16.61 -18.59 15.55
N HIS A 397 16.61 -18.85 14.26
CA HIS A 397 16.28 -17.86 13.22
C HIS A 397 14.82 -17.38 13.41
N ILE A 398 13.87 -18.30 13.52
CA ILE A 398 12.45 -17.96 13.76
C ILE A 398 12.27 -17.21 15.10
N ARG A 399 13.00 -17.60 16.16
CA ARG A 399 12.95 -16.85 17.44
C ARG A 399 13.42 -15.41 17.30
N LEU A 400 14.51 -15.18 16.56
CA LEU A 400 15.03 -13.83 16.31
C LEU A 400 14.05 -13.01 15.45
N LEU A 401 13.43 -13.60 14.43
CA LEU A 401 12.38 -12.96 13.64
C LEU A 401 11.20 -12.53 14.52
N ARG A 402 10.71 -13.40 15.40
CA ARG A 402 9.64 -13.07 16.35
C ARG A 402 10.03 -11.96 17.32
N LEU A 403 11.23 -11.98 17.88
CA LEU A 403 11.72 -10.90 18.75
C LEU A 403 11.82 -9.56 18.02
N SER A 404 12.26 -9.58 16.77
CA SER A 404 12.31 -8.38 15.95
C SER A 404 10.92 -7.83 15.64
N ILE A 405 9.93 -8.69 15.35
CA ILE A 405 8.53 -8.31 15.16
C ILE A 405 7.99 -7.62 16.42
N LEU A 406 8.24 -8.19 17.61
CA LEU A 406 7.85 -7.56 18.88
C LEU A 406 8.56 -6.22 19.10
N GLY A 407 9.84 -6.10 18.70
CA GLY A 407 10.58 -4.84 18.74
C GLY A 407 9.97 -3.76 17.83
N VAL A 408 9.53 -4.13 16.62
CA VAL A 408 8.78 -3.22 15.73
C VAL A 408 7.47 -2.79 16.37
N GLY A 409 6.73 -3.72 16.99
CA GLY A 409 5.49 -3.41 17.72
C GLY A 409 5.73 -2.45 18.89
N ALA A 410 6.78 -2.67 19.68
CA ALA A 410 7.14 -1.78 20.79
C ALA A 410 7.50 -0.38 20.31
N PHE A 411 8.28 -0.26 19.21
CA PHE A 411 8.56 1.03 18.58
C PHE A 411 7.27 1.71 18.11
N ALA A 412 6.40 0.99 17.41
CA ALA A 412 5.13 1.54 16.91
C ALA A 412 4.23 2.01 18.05
N TRP A 413 4.19 1.30 19.19
CA TRP A 413 3.45 1.72 20.37
C TRP A 413 3.98 3.03 20.94
N LEU A 414 5.31 3.11 21.18
CA LEU A 414 5.94 4.33 21.70
C LEU A 414 5.75 5.50 20.74
N PHE A 415 5.99 5.28 19.45
CA PHE A 415 5.83 6.32 18.45
C PHE A 415 4.38 6.80 18.34
N SER A 416 3.40 5.89 18.25
CA SER A 416 1.96 6.20 18.21
C SER A 416 1.48 6.96 19.44
N TYR A 417 2.04 6.68 20.62
CA TYR A 417 1.64 7.31 21.87
C TYR A 417 2.18 8.74 22.00
N PHE A 418 3.47 8.96 21.68
CA PHE A 418 4.13 10.24 21.89
C PHE A 418 4.11 11.18 20.68
N PHE A 419 3.98 10.64 19.46
CA PHE A 419 4.05 11.45 18.26
C PHE A 419 2.68 12.06 17.91
N ARG A 420 2.64 13.38 17.81
CA ARG A 420 1.46 14.13 17.32
C ARG A 420 1.67 14.46 15.84
N GLN A 421 0.80 13.94 15.00
CA GLN A 421 0.82 14.21 13.56
C GLN A 421 0.20 15.57 13.25
N THR A 422 0.87 16.37 12.44
CA THR A 422 0.44 17.73 12.03
C THR A 422 0.07 17.80 10.56
N GLU A 423 0.53 16.83 9.75
CA GLU A 423 0.32 16.77 8.31
C GLU A 423 -0.78 15.77 7.93
N TYR A 424 -1.34 15.92 6.70
CA TYR A 424 -2.19 14.89 6.11
C TYR A 424 -1.46 13.54 6.03
N ILE A 425 -2.20 12.46 6.21
CA ILE A 425 -1.63 11.11 6.20
C ILE A 425 -0.87 10.82 4.89
N MET A 426 -1.41 11.26 3.76
CA MET A 426 -0.75 11.08 2.45
C MET A 426 0.59 11.81 2.37
N MET A 427 0.74 12.98 2.98
CA MET A 427 2.01 13.72 3.03
C MET A 427 3.03 13.03 3.92
N TRP A 428 2.57 12.49 5.06
CA TRP A 428 3.40 11.66 5.94
C TRP A 428 3.93 10.42 5.22
N PHE A 429 3.08 9.73 4.45
CA PHE A 429 3.51 8.58 3.65
C PHE A 429 4.59 8.96 2.63
N ALA A 430 4.40 10.09 1.95
CA ALA A 430 5.36 10.56 0.96
C ALA A 430 6.72 10.87 1.59
N ILE A 431 6.76 11.67 2.66
CA ILE A 431 8.03 12.15 3.23
C ILE A 431 8.78 11.05 4.00
N THR A 432 8.09 10.21 4.78
CA THR A 432 8.73 9.09 5.48
C THR A 432 9.15 7.98 4.53
N GLY A 433 8.35 7.74 3.49
CA GLY A 433 8.72 6.85 2.41
C GLY A 433 9.95 7.34 1.64
N ALA A 434 10.09 8.66 1.43
CA ALA A 434 11.21 9.27 0.71
C ALA A 434 12.57 9.00 1.36
N VAL A 435 12.65 8.76 2.66
CA VAL A 435 13.90 8.39 3.35
C VAL A 435 14.57 7.18 2.69
N TRP A 436 13.77 6.23 2.24
CA TRP A 436 14.21 5.08 1.46
C TRP A 436 13.98 5.26 -0.05
N LEU A 437 12.74 5.55 -0.44
CA LEU A 437 12.31 5.54 -1.84
C LEU A 437 12.95 6.66 -2.67
N GLY A 438 13.36 7.77 -2.05
CA GLY A 438 14.00 8.89 -2.75
C GLY A 438 15.22 8.50 -3.57
N GLY A 439 16.06 7.59 -3.04
CA GLY A 439 17.22 7.07 -3.76
C GLY A 439 17.07 5.63 -4.28
N ALA A 440 16.17 4.83 -3.68
CA ALA A 440 16.09 3.40 -3.93
C ALA A 440 15.67 3.05 -5.36
N GLY A 441 14.75 3.81 -5.95
CA GLY A 441 14.23 3.50 -7.28
C GLY A 441 15.32 3.43 -8.33
N VAL A 442 16.16 4.46 -8.44
CA VAL A 442 17.26 4.48 -9.41
C VAL A 442 18.31 3.41 -9.13
N VAL A 443 18.57 3.09 -7.86
CA VAL A 443 19.52 2.04 -7.46
C VAL A 443 19.01 0.67 -7.88
N ILE A 444 17.72 0.40 -7.72
CA ILE A 444 17.08 -0.87 -8.14
C ILE A 444 17.02 -0.96 -9.67
N ILE A 445 16.49 0.05 -10.33
CA ILE A 445 16.35 0.09 -11.78
C ILE A 445 17.72 -0.01 -12.45
N GLY A 446 18.67 0.83 -12.03
CA GLY A 446 20.03 0.81 -12.54
C GLY A 446 20.75 -0.51 -12.24
N GLY A 447 20.52 -1.10 -11.06
CA GLY A 447 21.06 -2.40 -10.69
C GLY A 447 20.58 -3.55 -11.57
N LEU A 448 19.30 -3.55 -11.96
CA LEU A 448 18.66 -4.62 -12.75
C LEU A 448 18.83 -4.44 -14.28
N TYR A 449 18.97 -3.20 -14.74
CA TYR A 449 18.91 -2.91 -16.19
C TYR A 449 20.20 -2.33 -16.76
N TRP A 450 21.07 -1.73 -15.96
CA TRP A 450 22.21 -0.98 -16.47
C TRP A 450 23.56 -1.58 -16.04
N LYS A 451 24.28 -2.15 -17.01
CA LYS A 451 25.58 -2.82 -16.80
C LYS A 451 26.67 -1.86 -16.24
N ARG A 452 26.54 -0.53 -16.47
CA ARG A 452 27.52 0.48 -16.03
C ARG A 452 27.24 1.04 -14.64
N GLY A 453 26.09 0.74 -14.00
CA GLY A 453 25.79 1.20 -12.65
C GLY A 453 26.90 0.78 -11.67
N THR A 454 27.40 1.74 -10.87
CA THR A 454 28.51 1.52 -9.92
C THR A 454 28.02 1.45 -8.49
N THR A 455 28.79 0.81 -7.61
CA THR A 455 28.51 0.77 -6.16
C THR A 455 28.62 2.17 -5.55
N ALA A 456 29.58 3.01 -5.97
CA ALA A 456 29.70 4.39 -5.49
C ALA A 456 28.44 5.22 -5.83
N ALA A 457 27.92 5.09 -7.07
CA ALA A 457 26.69 5.76 -7.47
C ALA A 457 25.48 5.32 -6.63
N ALA A 458 25.38 4.03 -6.28
CA ALA A 458 24.32 3.51 -5.43
C ALA A 458 24.37 4.11 -4.01
N TRP A 459 25.56 4.18 -3.40
CA TRP A 459 25.76 4.83 -2.11
C TRP A 459 25.35 6.30 -2.14
N THR A 460 25.85 7.06 -3.11
CA THR A 460 25.55 8.50 -3.24
C THR A 460 24.06 8.75 -3.43
N ALA A 461 23.38 7.97 -4.28
CA ALA A 461 21.96 8.13 -4.52
C ALA A 461 21.11 7.90 -3.24
N LEU A 462 21.42 6.85 -2.46
CA LEU A 462 20.69 6.60 -1.21
C LEU A 462 20.99 7.66 -0.15
N ILE A 463 22.24 8.09 0.00
CA ILE A 463 22.62 9.13 0.99
C ILE A 463 21.93 10.44 0.64
N ILE A 464 21.98 10.89 -0.62
CA ILE A 464 21.32 12.15 -1.04
C ILE A 464 19.82 12.07 -0.82
N GLY A 465 19.16 10.98 -1.29
CA GLY A 465 17.71 10.83 -1.15
C GLY A 465 17.26 10.85 0.30
N SER A 466 17.94 10.10 1.17
CA SER A 466 17.62 10.05 2.61
C SER A 466 17.89 11.39 3.31
N THR A 467 18.98 12.07 2.97
CA THR A 467 19.33 13.38 3.55
C THR A 467 18.27 14.44 3.23
N ILE A 468 17.82 14.51 1.95
CA ILE A 468 16.78 15.46 1.54
C ILE A 468 15.47 15.17 2.28
N ALA A 469 15.08 13.90 2.39
CA ALA A 469 13.84 13.51 3.07
C ALA A 469 13.91 13.83 4.58
N VAL A 470 15.00 13.48 5.25
CA VAL A 470 15.18 13.77 6.69
C VAL A 470 15.23 15.28 6.94
N ALA A 471 15.95 16.04 6.11
CA ALA A 471 15.95 17.49 6.19
C ALA A 471 14.55 18.07 6.04
N GLY A 472 13.75 17.54 5.08
CA GLY A 472 12.37 17.94 4.91
C GLY A 472 11.49 17.69 6.13
N ILE A 473 11.61 16.52 6.77
CA ILE A 473 10.88 16.18 8.01
C ILE A 473 11.25 17.15 9.14
N LEU A 474 12.55 17.46 9.28
CA LEU A 474 13.02 18.38 10.34
C LEU A 474 12.56 19.82 10.08
N ILE A 475 12.66 20.31 8.84
CA ILE A 475 12.21 21.65 8.46
C ILE A 475 10.71 21.81 8.65
N GLU A 476 9.92 20.78 8.33
CA GLU A 476 8.46 20.79 8.54
C GLU A 476 8.12 20.87 10.02
N LYS A 477 8.82 20.10 10.86
CA LYS A 477 8.55 20.01 12.29
C LYS A 477 9.02 21.21 13.10
N TYR A 478 10.18 21.79 12.76
CA TYR A 478 10.83 22.83 13.56
C TYR A 478 10.84 24.17 12.82
N GLU A 479 10.03 25.13 13.31
CA GLU A 479 9.91 26.47 12.72
C GLU A 479 11.23 27.24 12.67
N TRP A 480 12.09 27.06 13.67
CA TRP A 480 13.41 27.71 13.70
C TRP A 480 14.35 27.31 12.55
N LEU A 481 14.08 26.22 11.85
CA LEU A 481 14.78 25.83 10.61
C LEU A 481 14.23 26.55 9.36
N ARG A 482 13.24 27.42 9.52
CA ARG A 482 12.62 28.25 8.48
C ARG A 482 12.89 29.72 8.71
N PRO A 483 14.18 30.19 8.59
CA PRO A 483 14.57 31.55 8.95
C PRO A 483 14.02 32.64 8.03
N PHE A 484 13.42 32.28 6.89
CA PHE A 484 12.91 33.21 5.90
C PHE A 484 11.41 33.08 5.76
N ASP A 485 10.66 34.21 5.74
CA ASP A 485 9.19 34.25 5.64
C ASP A 485 8.65 33.52 4.40
N TRP A 486 9.36 33.56 3.27
CA TRP A 486 8.97 32.87 2.06
C TRP A 486 8.96 31.34 2.20
N MET A 487 9.64 30.77 3.20
CA MET A 487 9.63 29.33 3.49
C MET A 487 8.36 28.85 4.17
N THR A 488 7.52 29.78 4.65
CA THR A 488 6.33 29.44 5.42
C THR A 488 5.07 29.89 4.67
N ARG A 489 4.05 29.02 4.59
CA ARG A 489 2.74 29.33 4.05
C ARG A 489 1.92 30.11 5.07
N GLU A 490 0.81 30.76 4.62
CA GLU A 490 -0.16 31.44 5.48
C GLU A 490 -0.68 30.59 6.66
N GLU A 491 -0.72 29.25 6.48
CA GLU A 491 -1.13 28.30 7.51
C GLU A 491 -0.01 27.92 8.51
N GLY A 492 1.15 28.56 8.47
CA GLY A 492 2.30 28.24 9.33
C GLY A 492 3.10 26.98 8.91
N LYS A 493 2.75 26.35 7.80
CA LYS A 493 3.41 25.16 7.26
C LYS A 493 4.55 25.50 6.33
N PHE A 494 5.49 24.55 6.13
CA PHE A 494 6.56 24.69 5.16
C PHE A 494 6.01 24.83 3.73
N ILE A 495 6.67 25.63 2.89
CA ILE A 495 6.19 25.91 1.52
C ILE A 495 6.11 24.66 0.65
N TRP A 496 7.01 23.69 0.85
CA TRP A 496 7.02 22.42 0.13
C TRP A 496 6.40 21.33 0.99
N ASN A 497 5.35 20.71 0.50
CA ASN A 497 4.75 19.56 1.16
C ASN A 497 5.60 18.29 0.96
N GLY A 498 5.30 17.23 1.72
CA GLY A 498 6.04 15.98 1.69
C GLY A 498 6.19 15.36 0.30
N GLN A 499 5.23 15.56 -0.60
CA GLN A 499 5.26 15.05 -1.97
C GLN A 499 6.28 15.79 -2.85
N ILE A 500 6.40 17.11 -2.70
CA ILE A 500 7.39 17.92 -3.43
C ILE A 500 8.80 17.57 -2.97
N ILE A 501 9.00 17.44 -1.66
CA ILE A 501 10.30 17.04 -1.10
C ILE A 501 10.70 15.65 -1.61
N TYR A 502 9.75 14.71 -1.64
CA TYR A 502 9.95 13.39 -2.21
C TYR A 502 10.38 13.45 -3.68
N PHE A 503 9.72 14.26 -4.49
CA PHE A 503 10.07 14.45 -5.91
C PHE A 503 11.48 15.02 -6.08
N GLY A 504 11.85 16.02 -5.28
CA GLY A 504 13.20 16.57 -5.26
C GLY A 504 14.26 15.51 -4.93
N ALA A 505 14.02 14.70 -3.90
CA ALA A 505 14.89 13.60 -3.53
C ALA A 505 15.07 12.59 -4.68
N LEU A 506 13.98 12.20 -5.34
CA LEU A 506 13.96 11.29 -6.49
C LEU A 506 14.80 11.82 -7.66
N VAL A 507 14.57 13.08 -8.06
CA VAL A 507 15.27 13.68 -9.21
C VAL A 507 16.77 13.81 -8.93
N ILE A 508 17.15 14.40 -7.79
CA ILE A 508 18.56 14.64 -7.46
C ILE A 508 19.32 13.33 -7.30
N SER A 509 18.72 12.32 -6.65
CA SER A 509 19.32 10.98 -6.54
C SER A 509 19.52 10.31 -7.88
N THR A 510 18.55 10.45 -8.80
CA THR A 510 18.65 9.88 -10.15
C THR A 510 19.77 10.52 -10.95
N LEU A 511 19.87 11.84 -10.94
CA LEU A 511 20.92 12.56 -11.64
C LEU A 511 22.31 12.22 -11.08
N SER A 512 22.44 12.12 -9.76
CA SER A 512 23.67 11.73 -9.08
C SER A 512 24.09 10.30 -9.44
N TYR A 513 23.15 9.34 -9.42
CA TYR A 513 23.44 7.95 -9.80
C TYR A 513 23.91 7.85 -11.26
N ILE A 514 23.25 8.53 -12.17
CA ILE A 514 23.61 8.54 -13.61
C ILE A 514 25.00 9.17 -13.79
N GLY A 515 25.23 10.37 -13.24
CA GLY A 515 26.49 11.11 -13.40
C GLY A 515 27.70 10.32 -12.90
N ILE A 516 27.63 9.76 -11.68
CA ILE A 516 28.72 8.99 -11.10
C ILE A 516 28.92 7.65 -11.85
N SER A 517 27.85 7.00 -12.30
CA SER A 517 27.95 5.75 -13.06
C SER A 517 28.57 5.97 -14.45
N LEU A 518 28.32 7.12 -15.09
CA LEU A 518 28.92 7.46 -16.37
C LEU A 518 30.42 7.79 -16.24
N ALA A 519 30.83 8.42 -15.15
CA ALA A 519 32.22 8.65 -14.84
C ALA A 519 33.02 7.37 -14.53
N GLY A 520 32.31 6.32 -14.07
CA GLY A 520 32.91 5.01 -13.77
C GLY A 520 33.17 4.18 -15.04
N ARG A 521 34.23 3.34 -15.01
CA ARG A 521 34.61 2.44 -16.13
C ARG A 521 34.19 0.98 -15.91
N THR A 522 33.63 0.62 -14.75
CA THR A 522 33.29 -0.76 -14.39
C THR A 522 32.03 -1.23 -15.14
N ARG A 523 32.00 -2.51 -15.54
CA ARG A 523 30.83 -3.16 -16.13
C ARG A 523 30.49 -4.42 -15.35
N PHE A 524 29.26 -4.54 -14.92
CA PHE A 524 28.75 -5.68 -14.17
C PHE A 524 28.13 -6.73 -15.12
N ASN A 525 28.32 -8.01 -14.81
CA ASN A 525 27.72 -9.10 -15.59
C ASN A 525 26.27 -9.37 -15.11
N LEU A 526 25.31 -8.67 -15.73
CA LEU A 526 23.87 -8.84 -15.43
C LEU A 526 23.36 -10.24 -15.83
N ASP A 527 23.91 -10.85 -16.88
CA ASP A 527 23.39 -12.11 -17.40
C ASP A 527 23.62 -13.26 -16.41
N ARG A 528 24.74 -13.19 -15.64
CA ARG A 528 25.02 -14.13 -14.54
C ARG A 528 24.02 -13.97 -13.39
N MET A 529 23.74 -12.73 -12.98
CA MET A 529 22.84 -12.44 -11.85
C MET A 529 21.37 -12.77 -12.18
N LEU A 530 20.99 -12.62 -13.45
CA LEU A 530 19.62 -12.87 -13.94
C LEU A 530 19.43 -14.28 -14.51
N HIS A 531 20.40 -15.18 -14.35
CA HIS A 531 20.35 -16.56 -14.86
C HIS A 531 19.98 -16.64 -16.35
N ARG A 532 20.62 -15.83 -17.20
CA ARG A 532 20.33 -15.73 -18.64
C ARG A 532 21.43 -16.27 -19.52
N GLY A 533 21.07 -16.76 -20.71
CA GLY A 533 22.01 -17.30 -21.70
C GLY A 533 22.73 -18.52 -21.15
N ARG A 534 24.08 -18.53 -21.14
CA ARG A 534 24.87 -19.66 -20.64
C ARG A 534 24.69 -19.96 -19.13
N TYR A 535 24.03 -19.09 -18.41
CA TYR A 535 23.72 -19.25 -16.98
C TYR A 535 22.25 -19.65 -16.74
N ASP A 536 21.53 -19.99 -17.83
CA ASP A 536 20.12 -20.36 -17.75
C ASP A 536 20.00 -21.78 -17.14
N THR A 537 19.18 -21.86 -16.08
CA THR A 537 18.82 -23.13 -15.45
C THR A 537 17.42 -23.49 -15.93
N ALA A 538 17.35 -24.39 -16.91
CA ALA A 538 16.22 -24.67 -17.81
C ALA A 538 14.89 -25.12 -17.16
N ASN A 539 14.72 -25.15 -15.82
CA ASN A 539 13.63 -25.89 -15.18
C ASN A 539 12.43 -25.01 -14.70
N GLU A 540 12.38 -23.70 -14.95
CA GLU A 540 11.32 -22.83 -14.40
C GLU A 540 10.25 -22.38 -15.41
N HIS A 541 10.32 -22.77 -16.70
CA HIS A 541 9.35 -22.33 -17.71
C HIS A 541 8.32 -23.42 -18.04
N ILE A 542 7.09 -23.27 -17.56
CA ILE A 542 5.97 -24.11 -17.97
C ILE A 542 5.45 -23.59 -19.32
N GLU A 543 5.77 -24.31 -20.42
CA GLU A 543 5.25 -23.97 -21.76
C GLU A 543 3.82 -24.50 -21.93
N THR A 544 2.86 -23.60 -22.17
CA THR A 544 1.45 -23.95 -22.47
C THR A 544 1.19 -24.26 -23.95
N GLY A 545 2.23 -24.37 -24.77
CA GLY A 545 2.11 -24.57 -26.22
C GLY A 545 1.76 -23.30 -27.01
N PHE A 546 1.54 -22.16 -26.36
CA PHE A 546 1.29 -20.88 -27.04
C PHE A 546 2.60 -20.30 -27.61
N LYS A 547 2.69 -20.17 -28.94
CA LYS A 547 3.81 -19.51 -29.61
C LYS A 547 3.52 -18.03 -29.82
N ALA A 548 4.04 -17.17 -28.93
CA ALA A 548 3.97 -15.73 -29.11
C ALA A 548 4.88 -15.26 -30.22
N ASN A 549 4.37 -14.45 -31.16
CA ASN A 549 5.19 -13.80 -32.18
C ASN A 549 6.05 -12.67 -31.54
N ARG A 550 6.97 -12.07 -32.32
CA ARG A 550 7.92 -11.05 -31.80
C ARG A 550 7.21 -9.87 -31.13
N TRP A 551 6.11 -9.40 -31.69
CA TRP A 551 5.33 -8.26 -31.16
C TRP A 551 4.63 -8.63 -29.83
N LEU A 552 4.05 -9.80 -29.75
CA LEU A 552 3.41 -10.27 -28.52
C LEU A 552 4.45 -10.50 -27.40
N LYS A 553 5.64 -10.99 -27.74
CA LYS A 553 6.76 -11.09 -26.77
C LYS A 553 7.22 -9.71 -26.29
N MET A 554 7.25 -8.70 -27.17
CA MET A 554 7.56 -7.31 -26.77
C MET A 554 6.51 -6.73 -25.83
N LEU A 555 5.24 -7.12 -25.98
CA LEU A 555 4.15 -6.79 -25.06
C LEU A 555 4.15 -7.65 -23.80
N GLY A 556 5.12 -8.56 -23.63
CA GLY A 556 5.27 -9.39 -22.43
C GLY A 556 4.38 -10.62 -22.38
N LEU A 557 3.75 -11.04 -23.49
CA LEU A 557 3.11 -12.35 -23.60
C LEU A 557 4.17 -13.43 -23.84
N THR A 558 4.19 -14.40 -22.93
CA THR A 558 5.11 -15.56 -22.99
C THR A 558 4.34 -16.84 -23.28
N GLY A 559 5.04 -17.94 -23.50
CA GLY A 559 4.44 -19.27 -23.67
C GLY A 559 3.64 -19.78 -22.48
N GLU A 560 3.72 -19.12 -21.35
CA GLU A 560 3.02 -19.48 -20.10
C GLU A 560 1.55 -19.01 -20.05
N PHE A 561 1.12 -18.13 -20.99
CA PHE A 561 -0.23 -17.56 -20.99
C PHE A 561 -1.30 -18.54 -21.47
N THR A 562 -2.24 -18.89 -20.60
CA THR A 562 -3.48 -19.61 -20.95
C THR A 562 -4.43 -18.71 -21.78
N PHE A 563 -5.51 -19.28 -22.29
CA PHE A 563 -6.54 -18.49 -22.99
C PHE A 563 -7.16 -17.41 -22.07
N THR A 564 -7.49 -17.76 -20.85
CA THR A 564 -8.04 -16.84 -19.83
C THR A 564 -7.03 -15.75 -19.46
N ASP A 565 -5.75 -16.07 -19.36
CA ASP A 565 -4.71 -15.08 -19.08
C ASP A 565 -4.60 -14.05 -20.19
N ARG A 566 -4.69 -14.48 -21.45
CA ARG A 566 -4.70 -13.58 -22.62
C ARG A 566 -5.94 -12.68 -22.64
N LEU A 567 -7.13 -13.23 -22.32
CA LEU A 567 -8.33 -12.43 -22.23
C LEU A 567 -8.22 -11.34 -21.17
N LEU A 568 -7.77 -11.68 -19.96
CA LEU A 568 -7.52 -10.74 -18.88
C LEU A 568 -6.50 -9.67 -19.29
N PHE A 569 -5.42 -10.09 -19.93
CA PHE A 569 -4.37 -9.20 -20.43
C PHE A 569 -4.92 -8.17 -21.43
N TYR A 570 -5.68 -8.62 -22.44
CA TYR A 570 -6.28 -7.71 -23.42
C TYR A 570 -7.38 -6.83 -22.82
N ALA A 571 -8.15 -7.33 -21.86
CA ALA A 571 -9.13 -6.53 -21.13
C ALA A 571 -8.47 -5.37 -20.36
N ASN A 572 -7.32 -5.63 -19.71
CA ASN A 572 -6.56 -4.57 -19.03
C ASN A 572 -6.01 -3.52 -20.02
N ILE A 573 -5.51 -3.96 -21.18
CA ILE A 573 -5.03 -3.03 -22.22
C ILE A 573 -6.18 -2.18 -22.73
N ALA A 574 -7.32 -2.80 -23.10
CA ALA A 574 -8.48 -2.09 -23.62
C ALA A 574 -9.02 -1.08 -22.60
N TRP A 575 -9.15 -1.48 -21.33
CA TRP A 575 -9.59 -0.62 -20.24
C TRP A 575 -8.70 0.61 -20.08
N SER A 576 -7.37 0.40 -20.01
CA SER A 576 -6.41 1.49 -19.86
C SER A 576 -6.37 2.40 -21.11
N ALA A 577 -6.48 1.84 -22.31
CA ALA A 577 -6.49 2.60 -23.54
C ALA A 577 -7.75 3.48 -23.67
N VAL A 578 -8.91 2.94 -23.31
CA VAL A 578 -10.20 3.69 -23.31
C VAL A 578 -10.11 4.89 -22.37
N TRP A 579 -9.68 4.67 -21.10
CA TRP A 579 -9.60 5.77 -20.13
C TRP A 579 -8.50 6.79 -20.47
N LEU A 580 -7.39 6.35 -21.07
CA LEU A 580 -6.36 7.28 -21.57
C LEU A 580 -6.90 8.12 -22.73
N ALA A 581 -7.65 7.52 -23.65
CA ALA A 581 -8.28 8.24 -24.76
C ALA A 581 -9.33 9.26 -24.27
N VAL A 582 -10.17 8.87 -23.30
CA VAL A 582 -11.13 9.76 -22.64
C VAL A 582 -10.41 10.92 -21.95
N PHE A 583 -9.36 10.62 -21.17
CA PHE A 583 -8.55 11.64 -20.50
C PHE A 583 -7.96 12.63 -21.51
N ALA A 584 -7.32 12.14 -22.57
CA ALA A 584 -6.69 12.98 -23.58
C ALA A 584 -7.71 13.85 -24.35
N ALA A 585 -8.82 13.24 -24.78
CA ALA A 585 -9.87 13.94 -25.53
C ALA A 585 -10.54 15.03 -24.68
N MET A 586 -10.92 14.73 -23.45
CA MET A 586 -11.55 15.70 -22.56
C MET A 586 -10.57 16.79 -22.10
N THR A 587 -9.29 16.45 -21.87
CA THR A 587 -8.26 17.44 -21.56
C THR A 587 -8.09 18.41 -22.73
N LEU A 588 -7.94 17.90 -23.94
CA LEU A 588 -7.81 18.71 -25.14
C LEU A 588 -9.05 19.60 -25.34
N TYR A 589 -10.24 19.04 -25.23
CA TYR A 589 -11.49 19.80 -25.33
C TYR A 589 -11.58 20.90 -24.27
N HIS A 590 -11.21 20.59 -23.01
CA HIS A 590 -11.20 21.57 -21.92
C HIS A 590 -10.23 22.73 -22.18
N VAL A 591 -9.02 22.44 -22.67
CA VAL A 591 -8.00 23.47 -22.97
C VAL A 591 -8.42 24.35 -24.15
N CYS A 592 -9.06 23.78 -25.19
CA CYS A 592 -9.43 24.50 -26.39
C CYS A 592 -10.77 25.27 -26.28
N VAL A 593 -11.75 24.71 -25.59
CA VAL A 593 -13.13 25.21 -25.57
C VAL A 593 -13.62 25.52 -24.15
N GLY A 594 -13.16 24.75 -23.16
CA GLY A 594 -13.67 24.75 -21.79
C GLY A 594 -14.82 23.75 -21.60
N ILE A 595 -14.79 23.03 -20.48
CA ILE A 595 -15.88 22.15 -20.05
C ILE A 595 -16.64 22.87 -18.93
N SER A 596 -17.95 23.04 -19.12
CA SER A 596 -18.81 23.64 -18.10
C SER A 596 -18.95 22.74 -16.86
N THR A 597 -19.38 23.30 -15.73
CA THR A 597 -19.68 22.53 -14.52
C THR A 597 -20.68 21.42 -14.78
N ALA A 598 -21.72 21.67 -15.61
CA ALA A 598 -22.70 20.65 -16.01
C ALA A 598 -22.05 19.50 -16.81
N GLY A 599 -21.07 19.81 -17.67
CA GLY A 599 -20.29 18.80 -18.39
C GLY A 599 -19.48 17.90 -17.46
N TRP A 600 -18.83 18.48 -16.46
CA TRP A 600 -18.12 17.69 -15.43
C TRP A 600 -19.07 16.84 -14.59
N VAL A 601 -20.22 17.38 -14.20
CA VAL A 601 -21.25 16.61 -13.48
C VAL A 601 -21.71 15.41 -14.28
N LEU A 602 -22.01 15.57 -15.58
CA LEU A 602 -22.39 14.46 -16.45
C LEU A 602 -21.28 13.40 -16.52
N PHE A 603 -20.03 13.83 -16.69
CA PHE A 603 -18.88 12.92 -16.71
C PHE A 603 -18.79 12.09 -15.43
N TRP A 604 -18.89 12.74 -14.25
CA TRP A 604 -18.78 12.04 -12.97
C TRP A 604 -19.94 11.07 -12.73
N LYS A 605 -21.16 11.41 -13.15
CA LYS A 605 -22.31 10.48 -13.08
C LYS A 605 -22.05 9.21 -13.91
N ILE A 606 -21.56 9.38 -15.14
CA ILE A 606 -21.22 8.25 -16.02
C ILE A 606 -20.09 7.42 -15.40
N TRP A 607 -19.03 8.07 -14.91
CA TRP A 607 -17.89 7.39 -14.32
C TRP A 607 -18.27 6.57 -13.07
N VAL A 608 -19.08 7.13 -12.16
CA VAL A 608 -19.62 6.44 -10.98
C VAL A 608 -20.46 5.24 -11.39
N GLY A 609 -21.36 5.42 -12.38
CA GLY A 609 -22.22 4.34 -12.89
C GLY A 609 -21.40 3.17 -13.47
N ILE A 610 -20.44 3.46 -14.35
CA ILE A 610 -19.54 2.44 -14.93
C ILE A 610 -18.76 1.72 -13.83
N SER A 611 -18.16 2.49 -12.91
CA SER A 611 -17.35 1.93 -11.82
C SER A 611 -18.18 1.04 -10.88
N PHE A 612 -19.43 1.41 -10.62
CA PHE A 612 -20.35 0.60 -9.82
C PHE A 612 -20.70 -0.72 -10.49
N VAL A 613 -21.15 -0.68 -11.77
CA VAL A 613 -21.53 -1.89 -12.51
C VAL A 613 -20.36 -2.88 -12.61
N LEU A 614 -19.18 -2.38 -12.95
CA LEU A 614 -17.97 -3.20 -12.98
C LEU A 614 -17.56 -3.68 -11.60
N GLY A 615 -17.71 -2.84 -10.56
CA GLY A 615 -17.43 -3.20 -9.18
C GLY A 615 -18.28 -4.37 -8.68
N VAL A 616 -19.58 -4.40 -9.02
CA VAL A 616 -20.47 -5.54 -8.74
C VAL A 616 -19.98 -6.81 -9.43
N GLY A 617 -19.72 -6.72 -10.74
CA GLY A 617 -19.25 -7.86 -11.53
C GLY A 617 -17.91 -8.41 -11.05
N THR A 618 -16.95 -7.54 -10.74
CA THR A 618 -15.63 -7.96 -10.25
C THR A 618 -15.70 -8.53 -8.84
N THR A 619 -16.54 -8.00 -7.95
CA THR A 619 -16.77 -8.59 -6.63
C THR A 619 -17.25 -10.03 -6.73
N ALA A 620 -18.28 -10.30 -7.55
CA ALA A 620 -18.76 -11.66 -7.79
C ALA A 620 -17.67 -12.57 -8.39
N TRP A 621 -16.92 -12.07 -9.36
CA TRP A 621 -15.82 -12.80 -9.98
C TRP A 621 -14.72 -13.21 -8.96
N PHE A 622 -14.29 -12.27 -8.11
CA PHE A 622 -13.25 -12.54 -7.10
C PHE A 622 -13.73 -13.48 -5.99
N LEU A 623 -15.04 -13.44 -5.63
CA LEU A 623 -15.63 -14.39 -4.69
C LEU A 623 -15.50 -15.83 -5.20
N VAL A 624 -15.82 -16.06 -6.47
CA VAL A 624 -15.73 -17.39 -7.08
C VAL A 624 -14.26 -17.81 -7.26
N GLY A 625 -13.44 -16.97 -7.93
CA GLY A 625 -12.04 -17.29 -8.22
C GLY A 625 -11.20 -17.49 -6.97
N GLY A 626 -11.40 -16.66 -5.96
CA GLY A 626 -10.71 -16.78 -4.67
C GLY A 626 -11.06 -18.07 -3.93
N SER A 627 -12.35 -18.42 -3.87
CA SER A 627 -12.82 -19.63 -3.20
C SER A 627 -12.27 -20.93 -3.84
N LEU A 628 -11.98 -20.92 -5.12
CA LEU A 628 -11.35 -22.05 -5.80
C LEU A 628 -9.85 -22.15 -5.49
N ASN A 629 -9.13 -21.02 -5.48
CA ASN A 629 -7.68 -21.01 -5.27
C ASN A 629 -7.26 -21.36 -3.83
N ILE A 630 -8.07 -21.06 -2.81
CA ILE A 630 -7.70 -21.34 -1.42
C ILE A 630 -7.49 -22.86 -1.16
N ARG A 631 -8.26 -23.71 -1.86
CA ARG A 631 -8.08 -25.17 -1.79
C ARG A 631 -6.74 -25.61 -2.39
N GLY A 632 -6.33 -24.98 -3.50
CA GLY A 632 -5.04 -25.21 -4.14
C GLY A 632 -3.87 -24.86 -3.23
N LEU A 633 -3.93 -23.71 -2.56
CA LEU A 633 -2.92 -23.28 -1.59
C LEU A 633 -2.67 -24.34 -0.50
N PHE A 634 -3.74 -24.77 0.19
CA PHE A 634 -3.60 -25.75 1.27
C PHE A 634 -3.10 -27.12 0.78
N ARG A 635 -3.40 -27.50 -0.47
CA ARG A 635 -2.83 -28.69 -1.10
C ARG A 635 -1.33 -28.52 -1.29
N SER A 636 -0.91 -27.43 -1.94
CA SER A 636 0.51 -27.12 -2.18
C SER A 636 1.31 -27.04 -0.88
N LEU A 637 0.78 -26.40 0.19
CA LEU A 637 1.45 -26.32 1.49
C LEU A 637 1.65 -27.70 2.18
N ARG A 638 0.84 -28.70 1.86
CA ARG A 638 0.98 -30.07 2.38
C ARG A 638 2.01 -30.89 1.60
N GLU A 639 2.11 -30.67 0.29
CA GLU A 639 2.90 -31.47 -0.65
C GLU A 639 4.35 -30.96 -0.79
N VAL A 640 4.58 -29.65 -0.63
CA VAL A 640 5.90 -29.04 -0.84
C VAL A 640 6.86 -29.45 0.28
N ARG A 641 8.05 -29.93 -0.14
CA ARG A 641 9.18 -30.18 0.75
C ARG A 641 9.85 -28.85 1.10
N SER A 642 10.11 -28.63 2.36
CA SER A 642 10.83 -27.46 2.85
C SER A 642 12.34 -27.64 2.68
N CYS A 643 13.03 -26.59 2.21
CA CYS A 643 14.49 -26.56 2.14
C CYS A 643 15.03 -25.65 3.25
N ASP A 644 15.80 -26.19 4.17
CA ASP A 644 16.35 -25.43 5.31
C ASP A 644 17.50 -24.50 4.91
N ASP A 645 18.14 -24.74 3.76
CA ASP A 645 19.21 -23.88 3.21
C ASP A 645 18.68 -22.61 2.52
N ASP A 646 17.36 -22.52 2.24
CA ASP A 646 16.73 -21.31 1.70
C ASP A 646 16.45 -20.30 2.84
N ASP A 647 17.53 -19.79 3.43
CA ASP A 647 17.52 -18.89 4.58
C ASP A 647 17.86 -17.42 4.24
N GLY A 648 18.11 -17.11 2.97
CA GLY A 648 18.41 -15.74 2.48
C GLY A 648 19.89 -15.35 2.55
N ARG A 649 20.82 -16.32 2.74
CA ARG A 649 22.26 -16.06 2.61
C ARG A 649 22.70 -15.99 1.16
N VAL A 650 23.75 -15.23 0.92
CA VAL A 650 24.47 -15.20 -0.35
C VAL A 650 25.80 -15.93 -0.19
N VAL A 651 26.03 -16.96 -1.02
CA VAL A 651 27.27 -17.74 -1.08
C VAL A 651 27.80 -17.65 -2.51
N ASP A 652 29.04 -17.20 -2.66
CA ASP A 652 29.70 -17.03 -3.98
C ASP A 652 28.88 -16.22 -5.01
N GLY A 653 28.09 -15.24 -4.51
CA GLY A 653 27.25 -14.39 -5.34
C GLY A 653 25.97 -15.04 -5.85
N ARG A 654 25.52 -16.16 -5.21
CA ARG A 654 24.26 -16.88 -5.44
C ARG A 654 23.50 -17.09 -4.13
N ASN A 655 22.23 -17.45 -4.24
CA ASN A 655 21.46 -17.85 -3.06
C ASN A 655 21.94 -19.20 -2.51
N ALA A 656 22.04 -19.35 -1.20
CA ALA A 656 22.50 -20.59 -0.58
C ALA A 656 21.62 -21.79 -0.93
N GLY A 657 20.30 -21.60 -1.08
CA GLY A 657 19.36 -22.66 -1.47
C GLY A 657 19.49 -23.17 -2.92
N GLU A 658 20.27 -22.51 -3.77
CA GLU A 658 20.51 -22.97 -5.17
C GLU A 658 21.54 -24.08 -5.29
N GLY A 659 22.29 -24.37 -4.24
CA GLY A 659 23.34 -25.39 -4.22
C GLY A 659 22.87 -26.82 -3.93
N GLY A 660 21.61 -27.02 -3.54
CA GLY A 660 21.06 -28.34 -3.16
C GLY A 660 20.39 -29.14 -4.27
N GLU A 661 20.37 -28.64 -5.49
CA GLU A 661 19.80 -29.30 -6.68
C GLU A 661 20.88 -29.75 -7.68
N ALA A 662 22.03 -30.27 -7.24
CA ALA A 662 23.01 -30.93 -8.08
C ALA A 662 22.96 -32.46 -7.92
#